data_06f000dbd1c76610af64e55da764ea4d
#
_entry.id   06f000dbd1c76610af64e55da764ea4d
#
_cell.length_a   1.000
_cell.length_b   1.000
_cell.length_c   1.000
_cell.angle_alpha   90.00
_cell.angle_beta   90.00
_cell.angle_gamma   90.00
#
_symmetry.space_group_name_H-M   'P 1'
#
loop_
_entity.id
_entity.type
_entity.pdbx_description
1 polymer ?
#
loop_
_entity_poly.entity_id
_entity_poly.type
_entity_poly.pdbx_seq_one_letter_code
_entity_poly.pdbx_strand_id
1 'polypeptide(L)'
;MKINKSILLSTLGAFAALSAYAQDIEASLLLKQPGNNAVAYQLHLDNGKYEARGTRLPMQITQTVTNDGDDKIVSVKMKADADVYFNFGAQLATGLNTDGCEFYMPGFWYHRNMRSPKEAPSFATSSSWNFRDDRLSTPLTSVYSTTTGSGWSVLRVEKDAADVQTQLTQGEIILPGYTTIGYLGFDNETGKAKLTFGYPYVETPRRYIRKLTLAPSVTSFVKLNAGEEKTLTWRIRQTKAASYGDFVSSMWQYSFDKMQPEPLKQQMSAEEVKAQLCNYFRESYVADFPLKYNSGLTVLTNDCKPAREVQIGFCGRVLLNAFNEIEWGEAHGDNNLKQMGESIIESFKQNGFTPAGYFYDFVNFNEGMPKNVVHSIRQQSEAVYAILHYLKYERQHGRQHKDWEKKMRTLLDNLIALQKPDGSFARKYSDNGTDIDASGGSTPSATSTLVMGWKYFGDKRYLAAAKRTVDYVEKNIISKSDYFSSTLDANCEDKEAAIAAVTSTYYLAMVTKGKERAHYIDLCRQAAYFAMSWYYTWDVPFAKGQMLGDVGFRSRGWSNVSVENNHIDVFVFELPHIVKWLSTVTGEKRFAKMYDVIYSSLCQLMPTGEHHFDIAKPGYYPEVVQHTTWDYGRNGKGFYNDLFAPGWTVASLWELYSPERTVNFLK
;
A
#
# COMPACT_ATOMS: atom_id res chain seq x y z
N MET A 1 28.72 -49.02 -31.42
CA MET A 1 28.57 -47.79 -30.68
C MET A 1 27.13 -47.28 -30.89
N LYS A 2 26.22 -47.59 -29.96
CA LYS A 2 24.79 -47.15 -30.06
C LYS A 2 24.67 -45.75 -29.45
N ILE A 3 24.52 -44.75 -30.31
CA ILE A 3 24.23 -43.38 -29.87
C ILE A 3 22.81 -43.37 -29.34
N ASN A 4 22.67 -42.92 -28.10
CA ASN A 4 21.43 -42.94 -27.32
C ASN A 4 20.45 -41.91 -27.92
N LYS A 5 19.44 -42.37 -28.65
CA LYS A 5 18.40 -41.53 -29.29
C LYS A 5 17.58 -40.68 -28.27
N SER A 6 17.63 -40.97 -26.98
CA SER A 6 16.92 -40.23 -25.94
C SER A 6 17.51 -38.85 -25.62
N ILE A 7 18.82 -38.66 -25.85
CA ILE A 7 19.48 -37.36 -25.61
C ILE A 7 19.19 -36.37 -26.74
N LEU A 8 19.00 -36.87 -27.96
CA LEU A 8 18.68 -36.01 -29.12
C LEU A 8 17.24 -35.50 -29.09
N LEU A 9 16.30 -36.28 -28.54
CA LEU A 9 14.89 -35.81 -28.40
C LEU A 9 14.71 -34.79 -27.29
N SER A 10 15.46 -34.87 -26.19
CA SER A 10 15.35 -33.88 -25.10
C SER A 10 15.97 -32.52 -25.48
N THR A 11 17.01 -32.49 -26.28
CA THR A 11 17.60 -31.25 -26.78
C THR A 11 16.77 -30.60 -27.90
N LEU A 12 16.17 -31.37 -28.79
CA LEU A 12 15.23 -30.84 -29.79
C LEU A 12 13.92 -30.32 -29.18
N GLY A 13 13.38 -30.99 -28.14
CA GLY A 13 12.23 -30.51 -27.41
C GLY A 13 12.46 -29.21 -26.63
N ALA A 14 13.67 -29.04 -26.08
CA ALA A 14 14.06 -27.80 -25.38
C ALA A 14 14.28 -26.63 -26.36
N PHE A 15 14.86 -26.90 -27.54
CA PHE A 15 15.03 -25.88 -28.60
C PHE A 15 13.68 -25.46 -29.22
N ALA A 16 12.74 -26.40 -29.44
CA ALA A 16 11.43 -26.11 -29.98
C ALA A 16 10.55 -25.31 -28.97
N ALA A 17 10.67 -25.61 -27.67
CA ALA A 17 9.98 -24.84 -26.61
C ALA A 17 10.57 -23.42 -26.43
N LEU A 18 11.88 -23.26 -26.60
CA LEU A 18 12.56 -21.96 -26.56
C LEU A 18 12.16 -21.07 -27.75
N SER A 19 11.96 -21.65 -28.95
CA SER A 19 11.54 -20.89 -30.12
C SER A 19 10.06 -20.46 -30.06
N ALA A 20 9.19 -21.22 -29.43
CA ALA A 20 7.77 -20.89 -29.34
C ALA A 20 7.52 -19.61 -28.53
N TYR A 21 8.20 -19.42 -27.38
CA TYR A 21 8.02 -18.23 -26.53
C TYR A 21 8.66 -16.97 -27.08
N ALA A 22 9.71 -17.07 -27.89
CA ALA A 22 10.30 -15.91 -28.54
C ALA A 22 9.37 -15.33 -29.63
N GLN A 23 8.45 -16.14 -30.15
CA GLN A 23 7.46 -15.73 -31.14
C GLN A 23 6.23 -15.02 -30.53
N ASP A 24 6.04 -15.11 -29.22
CA ASP A 24 4.90 -14.48 -28.51
C ASP A 24 5.21 -13.04 -28.07
N ILE A 25 6.42 -12.53 -28.30
CA ILE A 25 6.83 -11.16 -27.95
C ILE A 25 6.85 -10.30 -29.21
N GLU A 26 5.94 -9.36 -29.27
CA GLU A 26 5.91 -8.30 -30.28
C GLU A 26 6.72 -7.10 -29.75
N ALA A 27 7.66 -6.57 -30.53
CA ALA A 27 8.51 -5.45 -30.12
C ALA A 27 8.36 -4.25 -31.06
N SER A 28 8.53 -3.06 -30.52
CA SER A 28 8.51 -1.79 -31.24
C SER A 28 9.65 -0.88 -30.78
N LEU A 29 10.07 0.01 -31.65
CA LEU A 29 11.09 1.00 -31.37
C LEU A 29 10.57 2.37 -31.82
N LEU A 30 10.61 3.35 -30.91
CA LEU A 30 10.44 4.74 -31.26
C LEU A 30 11.82 5.41 -31.31
N LEU A 31 12.11 6.10 -32.40
CA LEU A 31 13.31 6.91 -32.55
C LEU A 31 12.94 8.37 -32.64
N LYS A 32 13.65 9.20 -31.92
CA LYS A 32 13.38 10.64 -31.85
C LYS A 32 14.65 11.43 -32.17
N GLN A 33 14.47 12.50 -32.92
CA GLN A 33 15.46 13.57 -33.05
C GLN A 33 14.91 14.81 -32.34
N PRO A 34 15.74 15.57 -31.59
CA PRO A 34 15.32 16.83 -30.98
C PRO A 34 14.66 17.75 -32.00
N GLY A 35 13.50 18.31 -31.64
CA GLY A 35 12.73 19.21 -32.52
C GLY A 35 11.78 18.51 -33.51
N ASN A 36 11.87 17.19 -33.70
CA ASN A 36 11.00 16.42 -34.57
C ASN A 36 10.08 15.45 -33.78
N ASN A 37 8.97 15.05 -34.38
CA ASN A 37 8.14 13.98 -33.83
C ASN A 37 8.90 12.64 -33.88
N ALA A 38 8.59 11.73 -32.94
CA ALA A 38 9.15 10.40 -32.95
C ALA A 38 8.64 9.58 -34.16
N VAL A 39 9.48 8.70 -34.65
CA VAL A 39 9.16 7.71 -35.73
C VAL A 39 9.07 6.34 -35.09
N ALA A 40 7.95 5.65 -35.35
CA ALA A 40 7.68 4.31 -34.83
C ALA A 40 8.11 3.23 -35.83
N TYR A 41 8.77 2.19 -35.33
CA TYR A 41 9.18 1.01 -36.09
C TYR A 41 8.66 -0.24 -35.42
N GLN A 42 7.88 -1.04 -36.15
CA GLN A 42 7.56 -2.40 -35.74
C GLN A 42 8.76 -3.29 -35.94
N LEU A 43 9.19 -4.00 -34.92
CA LEU A 43 10.35 -4.87 -34.97
C LEU A 43 9.96 -6.33 -35.27
N HIS A 44 10.73 -7.00 -36.08
CA HIS A 44 10.59 -8.42 -36.36
C HIS A 44 11.82 -9.15 -35.85
N LEU A 45 11.63 -10.21 -35.08
CA LEU A 45 12.70 -11.02 -34.54
C LEU A 45 13.08 -12.11 -35.56
N ASP A 46 14.31 -12.07 -36.06
CA ASP A 46 14.89 -13.12 -36.87
C ASP A 46 16.24 -13.56 -36.30
N ASN A 47 16.41 -14.85 -36.01
CA ASN A 47 17.62 -15.44 -35.45
C ASN A 47 18.24 -14.66 -34.27
N GLY A 48 17.38 -14.16 -33.36
CA GLY A 48 17.80 -13.39 -32.17
C GLY A 48 18.13 -11.93 -32.44
N LYS A 49 17.92 -11.42 -33.68
CA LYS A 49 18.08 -10.00 -34.03
C LYS A 49 16.72 -9.37 -34.34
N TYR A 50 16.53 -8.16 -33.90
CA TYR A 50 15.37 -7.35 -34.25
C TYR A 50 15.69 -6.47 -35.49
N GLU A 51 14.81 -6.52 -36.46
CA GLU A 51 14.91 -5.74 -37.71
C GLU A 51 13.59 -4.98 -37.97
N ALA A 52 13.69 -3.80 -38.56
CA ALA A 52 12.57 -3.06 -39.12
C ALA A 52 12.48 -3.31 -40.62
N ARG A 53 11.30 -3.76 -41.12
CA ARG A 53 11.16 -4.09 -42.55
C ARG A 53 11.44 -2.89 -43.44
N GLY A 54 12.36 -3.06 -44.37
CA GLY A 54 12.70 -2.05 -45.37
C GLY A 54 13.45 -0.82 -44.84
N THR A 55 13.90 -0.84 -43.59
CA THR A 55 14.59 0.30 -42.96
C THR A 55 15.81 -0.18 -42.19
N ARG A 56 16.97 0.42 -42.48
CA ARG A 56 18.16 0.23 -41.66
C ARG A 56 18.05 1.09 -40.41
N LEU A 57 18.03 0.46 -39.25
CA LEU A 57 18.03 1.18 -37.96
C LEU A 57 19.45 1.72 -37.66
N PRO A 58 19.60 2.86 -36.98
CA PRO A 58 20.86 3.42 -36.53
C PRO A 58 21.40 2.72 -35.27
N MET A 59 20.91 1.52 -34.99
CA MET A 59 21.29 0.71 -33.83
C MET A 59 21.03 -0.78 -34.10
N GLN A 60 21.80 -1.63 -33.44
CA GLN A 60 21.63 -3.09 -33.45
C GLN A 60 20.86 -3.50 -32.20
N ILE A 61 19.84 -4.33 -32.36
CA ILE A 61 19.01 -4.83 -31.27
C ILE A 61 19.00 -6.35 -31.33
N THR A 62 19.41 -6.98 -30.24
CA THR A 62 19.41 -8.45 -30.14
C THR A 62 18.62 -8.91 -28.91
N GLN A 63 17.93 -10.03 -29.05
CA GLN A 63 17.23 -10.68 -27.98
C GLN A 63 17.83 -12.05 -27.68
N THR A 64 18.00 -12.34 -26.41
CA THR A 64 18.30 -13.69 -25.92
C THR A 64 17.21 -14.11 -24.92
N VAL A 65 16.87 -15.40 -24.95
CA VAL A 65 15.95 -16.00 -23.99
C VAL A 65 16.63 -17.17 -23.31
N THR A 66 16.70 -17.14 -22.00
CA THR A 66 17.24 -18.22 -21.17
C THR A 66 16.24 -18.70 -20.15
N ASN A 67 16.43 -19.87 -19.55
CA ASN A 67 15.55 -20.39 -18.50
C ASN A 67 16.22 -20.25 -17.13
N ASP A 68 15.41 -19.91 -16.12
CA ASP A 68 15.79 -19.95 -14.70
C ASP A 68 14.63 -20.58 -13.93
N GLY A 69 14.65 -21.89 -13.77
CA GLY A 69 13.52 -22.68 -13.27
C GLY A 69 12.31 -22.55 -14.20
N ASP A 70 11.19 -22.09 -13.67
CA ASP A 70 9.95 -21.84 -14.43
C ASP A 70 9.94 -20.50 -15.16
N ASP A 71 10.95 -19.64 -14.93
CA ASP A 71 11.03 -18.33 -15.55
C ASP A 71 11.72 -18.39 -16.91
N LYS A 72 11.23 -17.57 -17.83
CA LYS A 72 11.96 -17.18 -19.05
C LYS A 72 12.61 -15.81 -18.79
N ILE A 73 13.92 -15.74 -18.93
CA ILE A 73 14.68 -14.50 -18.84
C ILE A 73 14.84 -13.95 -20.26
N VAL A 74 14.17 -12.86 -20.53
CA VAL A 74 14.26 -12.16 -21.82
C VAL A 74 15.21 -10.99 -21.66
N SER A 75 16.34 -11.02 -22.34
CA SER A 75 17.33 -9.94 -22.35
C SER A 75 17.41 -9.32 -23.74
N VAL A 76 17.20 -8.01 -23.81
CA VAL A 76 17.31 -7.23 -25.04
C VAL A 76 18.54 -6.33 -24.94
N LYS A 77 19.54 -6.57 -25.80
CA LYS A 77 20.73 -5.76 -25.87
C LYS A 77 20.63 -4.84 -27.08
N MET A 78 20.84 -3.56 -26.88
CA MET A 78 20.84 -2.50 -27.87
C MET A 78 22.24 -1.89 -27.93
N LYS A 79 22.76 -1.71 -29.15
CA LYS A 79 24.03 -1.03 -29.41
C LYS A 79 23.80 0.03 -30.47
N ALA A 80 24.12 1.27 -30.17
CA ALA A 80 23.95 2.38 -31.08
C ALA A 80 25.08 2.44 -32.15
N ASP A 81 24.73 2.52 -33.43
CA ASP A 81 25.67 2.78 -34.53
C ASP A 81 25.90 4.29 -34.73
N ALA A 82 24.94 5.13 -34.25
CA ALA A 82 24.98 6.58 -34.26
C ALA A 82 24.29 7.10 -32.99
N ASP A 83 24.45 8.38 -32.65
CA ASP A 83 23.68 9.01 -31.54
C ASP A 83 22.20 8.90 -31.81
N VAL A 84 21.46 8.29 -30.89
CA VAL A 84 20.01 8.07 -31.00
C VAL A 84 19.29 8.41 -29.71
N TYR A 85 18.07 8.91 -29.83
CA TYR A 85 17.11 9.01 -28.75
C TYR A 85 16.04 7.96 -28.99
N PHE A 86 15.86 7.04 -28.07
CA PHE A 86 15.01 5.88 -28.31
C PHE A 86 14.02 5.64 -27.16
N ASN A 87 12.95 4.92 -27.49
CA ASN A 87 12.06 4.21 -26.57
C ASN A 87 11.81 2.82 -27.14
N PHE A 88 12.09 1.79 -26.36
CA PHE A 88 11.85 0.39 -26.72
C PHE A 88 10.63 -0.13 -25.99
N GLY A 89 9.67 -0.69 -26.72
CA GLY A 89 8.47 -1.31 -26.18
C GLY A 89 8.35 -2.77 -26.60
N ALA A 90 7.76 -3.59 -25.74
CA ALA A 90 7.43 -4.96 -26.01
C ALA A 90 6.05 -5.34 -25.45
N GLN A 91 5.42 -6.33 -26.06
CA GLN A 91 4.13 -6.90 -25.64
C GLN A 91 4.24 -8.43 -25.64
N LEU A 92 3.84 -9.05 -24.53
CA LEU A 92 3.70 -10.50 -24.43
C LEU A 92 2.26 -10.88 -24.78
N ALA A 93 2.06 -11.61 -25.88
CA ALA A 93 0.76 -12.19 -26.22
C ALA A 93 0.49 -13.41 -25.30
N THR A 94 -0.52 -13.30 -24.43
CA THR A 94 -0.83 -14.36 -23.46
C THR A 94 -1.76 -15.45 -24.00
N GLY A 95 -2.44 -15.18 -25.11
CA GLY A 95 -3.49 -16.05 -25.67
C GLY A 95 -4.82 -16.02 -24.91
N LEU A 96 -4.88 -15.35 -23.75
CA LEU A 96 -6.07 -15.29 -22.89
C LEU A 96 -7.12 -14.31 -23.46
N ASN A 97 -8.40 -14.66 -23.34
CA ASN A 97 -9.50 -13.76 -23.69
C ASN A 97 -9.70 -12.73 -22.56
N THR A 98 -9.77 -11.47 -22.93
CA THR A 98 -9.90 -10.33 -21.98
C THR A 98 -11.12 -10.45 -21.06
N ASP A 99 -12.26 -10.95 -21.55
CA ASP A 99 -13.51 -11.02 -20.77
C ASP A 99 -13.39 -11.86 -19.50
N GLY A 100 -12.57 -12.91 -19.53
CA GLY A 100 -12.32 -13.78 -18.39
C GLY A 100 -11.04 -13.40 -17.60
N CYS A 101 -10.47 -12.21 -17.83
CA CYS A 101 -9.20 -11.83 -17.22
C CYS A 101 -9.34 -10.79 -16.10
N GLU A 102 -8.53 -10.99 -15.06
CA GLU A 102 -8.27 -10.05 -13.98
C GLU A 102 -6.80 -9.67 -14.00
N PHE A 103 -6.47 -8.42 -13.68
CA PHE A 103 -5.12 -7.88 -13.75
C PHE A 103 -4.58 -7.60 -12.34
N TYR A 104 -3.25 -7.70 -12.21
CA TYR A 104 -2.59 -7.40 -10.97
C TYR A 104 -1.25 -6.70 -11.23
N MET A 105 -1.12 -5.49 -10.67
CA MET A 105 0.12 -4.73 -10.59
C MET A 105 0.27 -4.27 -9.12
N PRO A 106 1.28 -4.77 -8.39
CA PRO A 106 1.37 -4.60 -6.95
C PRO A 106 1.33 -3.14 -6.49
N GLY A 107 0.44 -2.85 -5.53
CA GLY A 107 0.28 -1.52 -4.95
C GLY A 107 -0.44 -0.50 -5.84
N PHE A 108 -0.94 -0.90 -7.03
CA PHE A 108 -1.55 0.06 -7.94
C PHE A 108 -2.75 -0.48 -8.75
N TRP A 109 -2.80 -1.76 -9.10
CA TRP A 109 -3.90 -2.32 -9.89
C TRP A 109 -4.33 -3.67 -9.35
N TYR A 110 -5.64 -3.79 -9.06
CA TYR A 110 -6.26 -5.03 -8.58
C TYR A 110 -7.55 -5.28 -9.34
N HIS A 111 -7.77 -6.53 -9.79
CA HIS A 111 -8.88 -6.87 -10.67
C HIS A 111 -8.90 -5.99 -11.92
N ARG A 112 -9.91 -5.15 -12.05
CA ARG A 112 -10.09 -4.17 -13.13
C ARG A 112 -10.19 -2.74 -12.62
N ASN A 113 -9.95 -2.49 -11.36
CA ASN A 113 -10.14 -1.20 -10.68
C ASN A 113 -11.52 -0.56 -10.97
N MET A 114 -12.56 -1.39 -11.15
CA MET A 114 -13.88 -0.92 -11.61
C MET A 114 -14.62 -0.01 -10.63
N ARG A 115 -14.25 -0.06 -9.35
CA ARG A 115 -14.84 0.80 -8.31
C ARG A 115 -14.18 2.16 -8.22
N SER A 116 -13.03 2.33 -8.85
CA SER A 116 -12.32 3.61 -8.85
C SER A 116 -13.12 4.69 -9.56
N PRO A 117 -13.06 5.95 -9.10
CA PRO A 117 -13.67 7.06 -9.80
C PRO A 117 -13.03 7.26 -11.17
N LYS A 118 -13.72 7.96 -12.07
CA LYS A 118 -13.24 8.22 -13.45
C LYS A 118 -11.94 9.03 -13.53
N GLU A 119 -11.57 9.68 -12.44
CA GLU A 119 -10.33 10.46 -12.27
C GLU A 119 -9.16 9.60 -11.79
N ALA A 120 -9.37 8.30 -11.59
CA ALA A 120 -8.34 7.32 -11.24
C ALA A 120 -8.19 6.27 -12.34
N PRO A 121 -7.05 5.57 -12.41
CA PRO A 121 -6.85 4.50 -13.38
C PRO A 121 -7.86 3.35 -13.17
N SER A 122 -8.62 3.02 -14.21
CA SER A 122 -9.58 1.92 -14.17
C SER A 122 -9.82 1.33 -15.55
N PHE A 123 -10.32 0.10 -15.62
CA PHE A 123 -10.70 -0.54 -16.87
C PHE A 123 -11.92 0.13 -17.51
N ALA A 124 -12.77 0.81 -16.73
CA ALA A 124 -13.87 1.62 -17.24
C ALA A 124 -13.39 2.85 -18.03
N THR A 125 -12.20 3.37 -17.71
CA THR A 125 -11.60 4.51 -18.42
C THR A 125 -10.85 4.06 -19.68
N SER A 126 -10.13 2.94 -19.62
CA SER A 126 -9.44 2.33 -20.74
C SER A 126 -9.16 0.85 -20.47
N SER A 127 -9.23 0.03 -21.53
CA SER A 127 -8.85 -1.38 -21.46
C SER A 127 -7.33 -1.60 -21.58
N SER A 128 -6.57 -0.53 -21.80
CA SER A 128 -5.11 -0.59 -21.98
C SER A 128 -4.44 0.51 -21.18
N TRP A 129 -3.43 0.14 -20.37
CA TRP A 129 -2.69 1.06 -19.51
C TRP A 129 -1.22 0.71 -19.46
N ASN A 130 -0.37 1.74 -19.50
CA ASN A 130 1.05 1.66 -19.19
C ASN A 130 1.38 2.62 -18.06
N PHE A 131 2.09 2.14 -17.06
CA PHE A 131 2.52 2.93 -15.92
C PHE A 131 4.02 2.85 -15.74
N ARG A 132 4.60 3.89 -15.20
CA ARG A 132 5.98 3.85 -14.72
C ARG A 132 6.12 2.74 -13.67
N ASP A 133 7.19 1.97 -13.79
CA ASP A 133 7.42 0.84 -12.89
C ASP A 133 7.72 1.27 -11.44
N ASP A 134 8.23 2.49 -11.23
CA ASP A 134 8.48 3.05 -9.89
C ASP A 134 7.21 3.40 -9.09
N ARG A 135 6.02 3.37 -9.72
CA ARG A 135 4.73 3.46 -9.01
C ARG A 135 4.33 2.18 -8.30
N LEU A 136 4.93 1.07 -8.70
CA LEU A 136 4.55 -0.25 -8.23
C LEU A 136 5.34 -0.63 -6.98
N SER A 137 4.68 -1.22 -6.00
CA SER A 137 5.34 -1.73 -4.79
C SER A 137 6.30 -2.88 -5.09
N THR A 138 6.11 -3.54 -6.24
CA THR A 138 7.05 -4.44 -6.91
C THR A 138 6.89 -4.23 -8.41
N PRO A 139 7.97 -4.11 -9.21
CA PRO A 139 7.89 -3.81 -10.65
C PRO A 139 7.43 -5.03 -11.45
N LEU A 140 6.15 -5.38 -11.29
CA LEU A 140 5.49 -6.56 -11.85
C LEU A 140 4.16 -6.15 -12.48
N THR A 141 3.89 -6.65 -13.70
CA THR A 141 2.55 -6.67 -14.29
C THR A 141 2.12 -8.11 -14.52
N SER A 142 0.83 -8.39 -14.35
CA SER A 142 0.32 -9.73 -14.53
C SER A 142 -1.16 -9.77 -14.90
N VAL A 143 -1.57 -10.89 -15.49
CA VAL A 143 -2.95 -11.19 -15.85
C VAL A 143 -3.29 -12.61 -15.44
N TYR A 144 -4.51 -12.81 -14.92
CA TYR A 144 -5.05 -14.09 -14.53
C TYR A 144 -6.40 -14.33 -15.21
N SER A 145 -6.56 -15.50 -15.81
CA SER A 145 -7.84 -15.92 -16.39
C SER A 145 -8.63 -16.73 -15.38
N THR A 146 -9.77 -16.20 -14.96
CA THR A 146 -10.73 -16.90 -14.08
C THR A 146 -11.36 -18.13 -14.76
N THR A 147 -11.34 -18.18 -16.10
CA THR A 147 -11.88 -19.28 -16.88
C THR A 147 -10.94 -20.49 -16.95
N THR A 148 -9.64 -20.23 -17.10
CA THR A 148 -8.63 -21.31 -17.29
C THR A 148 -7.82 -21.61 -16.05
N GLY A 149 -7.86 -20.74 -15.01
CA GLY A 149 -7.01 -20.82 -13.84
C GLY A 149 -5.52 -20.58 -14.15
N SER A 150 -5.23 -19.98 -15.29
CA SER A 150 -3.87 -19.70 -15.74
C SER A 150 -3.58 -18.21 -15.74
N GLY A 151 -2.36 -17.82 -15.40
CA GLY A 151 -1.93 -16.44 -15.45
C GLY A 151 -0.53 -16.28 -16.01
N TRP A 152 -0.22 -15.06 -16.40
CA TRP A 152 1.09 -14.65 -16.89
C TRP A 152 1.58 -13.44 -16.11
N SER A 153 2.88 -13.35 -15.93
CA SER A 153 3.52 -12.19 -15.31
C SER A 153 4.80 -11.78 -16.03
N VAL A 154 5.09 -10.49 -15.99
CA VAL A 154 6.35 -9.88 -16.40
C VAL A 154 6.91 -9.11 -15.21
N LEU A 155 8.07 -9.48 -14.74
CA LEU A 155 8.81 -8.85 -13.65
C LEU A 155 10.07 -8.21 -14.19
N ARG A 156 10.32 -6.96 -13.84
CA ARG A 156 11.55 -6.26 -14.14
C ARG A 156 12.50 -6.29 -12.95
N VAL A 157 13.80 -6.43 -13.19
CA VAL A 157 14.82 -6.63 -12.14
C VAL A 157 16.06 -5.73 -12.27
N GLU A 158 16.03 -4.69 -13.13
CA GLU A 158 17.13 -3.74 -13.23
C GLU A 158 17.28 -2.86 -11.99
N LYS A 159 18.50 -2.34 -11.82
CA LYS A 159 18.89 -1.48 -10.71
C LYS A 159 18.79 0.02 -11.04
N ASP A 160 18.78 0.79 -10.09
CA ASP A 160 18.16 2.03 -9.70
C ASP A 160 18.97 3.29 -10.03
N ALA A 161 18.52 4.09 -10.98
CA ALA A 161 18.90 5.48 -11.13
C ALA A 161 17.70 6.30 -11.62
N ALA A 162 17.61 7.56 -11.22
CA ALA A 162 16.56 8.47 -11.65
C ALA A 162 17.15 9.82 -12.05
N ASP A 163 16.53 10.44 -13.05
CA ASP A 163 16.80 11.81 -13.43
C ASP A 163 15.93 12.75 -12.60
N VAL A 164 16.44 13.93 -12.31
CA VAL A 164 15.66 15.01 -11.73
C VAL A 164 14.62 15.46 -12.73
N GLN A 165 13.36 15.38 -12.33
CA GLN A 165 12.24 15.84 -13.12
C GLN A 165 11.29 16.65 -12.24
N THR A 166 11.25 17.96 -12.45
CA THR A 166 10.54 18.90 -11.57
C THR A 166 9.27 19.48 -12.17
N GLN A 167 8.93 19.12 -13.43
CA GLN A 167 7.78 19.68 -14.12
C GLN A 167 6.82 18.65 -14.66
N LEU A 168 5.53 18.99 -14.68
CA LEU A 168 4.53 18.25 -15.42
C LEU A 168 4.83 18.34 -16.91
N THR A 169 5.20 17.21 -17.49
CA THR A 169 5.43 17.09 -18.92
C THR A 169 4.35 16.21 -19.53
N GLN A 170 4.02 16.47 -20.78
CA GLN A 170 3.09 15.67 -21.59
C GLN A 170 3.65 15.50 -22.99
N GLY A 171 3.09 14.55 -23.73
CA GLY A 171 3.54 14.25 -25.08
C GLY A 171 4.89 13.55 -25.09
N GLU A 172 5.76 13.89 -26.03
CA GLU A 172 7.08 13.33 -26.18
C GLU A 172 8.13 14.15 -25.44
N ILE A 173 8.90 13.50 -24.56
CA ILE A 173 9.94 14.16 -23.77
C ILE A 173 11.29 13.45 -23.92
N ILE A 174 12.36 14.23 -23.92
CA ILE A 174 13.73 13.72 -23.80
C ILE A 174 14.16 13.89 -22.34
N LEU A 175 14.55 12.80 -21.70
CA LEU A 175 15.05 12.83 -20.33
C LEU A 175 16.42 13.50 -20.29
N PRO A 176 16.69 14.34 -19.27
CA PRO A 176 17.88 15.19 -19.23
C PRO A 176 19.18 14.42 -18.93
N GLY A 177 19.11 13.20 -18.46
CA GLY A 177 20.25 12.38 -18.09
C GLY A 177 19.98 10.90 -18.20
N TYR A 178 20.54 10.11 -17.27
CA TYR A 178 20.37 8.67 -17.22
C TYR A 178 19.24 8.28 -16.27
N THR A 179 18.35 7.40 -16.73
CA THR A 179 17.34 6.77 -15.89
C THR A 179 17.29 5.26 -16.12
N THR A 180 16.87 4.50 -15.11
CA THR A 180 16.52 3.08 -15.25
C THR A 180 15.01 2.85 -15.26
N ILE A 181 14.20 3.89 -15.07
CA ILE A 181 12.76 3.78 -14.97
C ILE A 181 12.17 3.38 -16.33
N GLY A 182 11.53 2.21 -16.34
CA GLY A 182 10.77 1.70 -17.48
C GLY A 182 9.27 1.80 -17.24
N TYR A 183 8.52 0.99 -17.98
CA TYR A 183 7.09 0.87 -17.78
C TYR A 183 6.65 -0.59 -17.82
N LEU A 184 5.53 -0.82 -17.15
CA LEU A 184 4.80 -2.07 -17.15
C LEU A 184 3.31 -1.75 -17.32
N GLY A 185 2.57 -2.69 -17.91
CA GLY A 185 1.16 -2.48 -18.17
C GLY A 185 0.49 -3.66 -18.84
N PHE A 186 -0.60 -3.38 -19.51
CA PHE A 186 -1.37 -4.36 -20.28
C PHE A 186 -2.11 -3.68 -21.43
N ASP A 187 -2.41 -4.45 -22.46
CA ASP A 187 -3.19 -4.05 -23.62
C ASP A 187 -4.26 -5.11 -23.95
N ASN A 188 -5.50 -4.67 -24.11
CA ASN A 188 -6.66 -5.52 -24.37
C ASN A 188 -7.50 -5.04 -25.55
N GLU A 189 -7.02 -4.12 -26.38
CA GLU A 189 -7.78 -3.53 -27.48
C GLU A 189 -8.27 -4.55 -28.50
N THR A 190 -7.53 -5.66 -28.68
CA THR A 190 -7.87 -6.72 -29.62
C THR A 190 -8.79 -7.81 -29.03
N GLY A 191 -9.28 -7.66 -27.79
CA GLY A 191 -10.04 -8.69 -27.07
C GLY A 191 -9.19 -9.85 -26.56
N LYS A 192 -7.85 -9.78 -26.74
CA LYS A 192 -6.86 -10.68 -26.17
C LYS A 192 -5.96 -9.92 -25.21
N ALA A 193 -5.76 -10.49 -24.03
CA ALA A 193 -4.91 -9.89 -23.03
C ALA A 193 -3.44 -9.99 -23.43
N LYS A 194 -2.76 -8.84 -23.48
CA LYS A 194 -1.30 -8.74 -23.64
C LYS A 194 -0.73 -8.03 -22.42
N LEU A 195 0.46 -8.42 -21.98
CA LEU A 195 1.24 -7.68 -21.01
C LEU A 195 2.25 -6.80 -21.73
N THR A 196 2.30 -5.51 -21.37
CA THR A 196 3.18 -4.52 -21.99
C THR A 196 4.32 -4.16 -21.06
N PHE A 197 5.50 -3.94 -21.62
CA PHE A 197 6.71 -3.57 -20.89
C PHE A 197 7.73 -2.89 -21.80
N GLY A 198 8.58 -2.06 -21.23
CA GLY A 198 9.57 -1.36 -22.04
C GLY A 198 10.42 -0.37 -21.28
N TYR A 199 11.22 0.41 -22.04
CA TYR A 199 12.19 1.37 -21.51
C TYR A 199 12.54 2.44 -22.56
N PRO A 200 12.72 3.70 -22.15
CA PRO A 200 12.33 4.28 -20.87
C PRO A 200 10.79 4.34 -20.70
N TYR A 201 10.31 4.95 -19.64
CA TYR A 201 8.89 4.87 -19.28
C TYR A 201 7.94 5.51 -20.32
N VAL A 202 6.75 4.92 -20.38
CA VAL A 202 5.57 5.42 -21.08
C VAL A 202 4.41 5.38 -20.11
N GLU A 203 3.59 6.43 -20.09
CA GLU A 203 2.34 6.49 -19.35
C GLU A 203 1.18 6.79 -20.30
N THR A 204 0.36 5.80 -20.57
CA THR A 204 -0.78 5.87 -21.49
C THR A 204 -1.99 5.12 -20.91
N PRO A 205 -3.24 5.45 -21.28
CA PRO A 205 -3.68 6.59 -22.12
C PRO A 205 -3.65 7.92 -21.36
N ARG A 206 -3.46 7.87 -20.06
CA ARG A 206 -3.36 9.00 -19.14
C ARG A 206 -2.19 8.79 -18.19
N ARG A 207 -1.61 9.88 -17.73
CA ARG A 207 -0.63 9.91 -16.66
C ARG A 207 -1.34 10.14 -15.33
N TYR A 208 -1.06 9.31 -14.32
CA TYR A 208 -1.47 9.57 -12.95
C TYR A 208 -0.55 10.63 -12.33
N ILE A 209 -1.12 11.68 -11.74
CA ILE A 209 -0.36 12.72 -11.05
C ILE A 209 -0.44 12.57 -9.54
N ARG A 210 -1.68 12.54 -9.03
CA ARG A 210 -2.00 12.41 -7.61
C ARG A 210 -3.48 12.03 -7.47
N LYS A 211 -3.96 11.89 -6.26
CA LYS A 211 -5.37 11.60 -5.96
C LYS A 211 -6.31 12.44 -6.84
N LEU A 212 -7.20 11.77 -7.55
CA LEU A 212 -8.22 12.34 -8.44
C LEU A 212 -7.66 13.28 -9.54
N THR A 213 -6.41 13.07 -9.96
CA THR A 213 -5.79 13.90 -11.00
C THR A 213 -5.08 13.05 -12.04
N LEU A 214 -5.66 12.97 -13.22
CA LEU A 214 -5.04 12.39 -14.41
C LEU A 214 -4.62 13.52 -15.39
N ALA A 215 -3.46 13.37 -16.00
CA ALA A 215 -2.92 14.26 -17.02
C ALA A 215 -2.86 13.55 -18.40
N PRO A 216 -2.63 14.27 -19.49
CA PRO A 216 -2.32 13.67 -20.79
C PRO A 216 -1.15 12.71 -20.73
N SER A 217 -1.11 11.76 -21.67
CA SER A 217 -0.06 10.75 -21.82
C SER A 217 1.34 11.34 -21.97
N VAL A 218 2.35 10.53 -21.64
CA VAL A 218 3.76 10.87 -21.85
C VAL A 218 4.52 9.68 -22.41
N THR A 219 5.39 9.94 -23.38
CA THR A 219 6.39 9.00 -23.90
C THR A 219 7.76 9.60 -23.72
N SER A 220 8.62 8.93 -22.95
CA SER A 220 9.96 9.42 -22.69
C SER A 220 10.99 8.77 -23.61
N PHE A 221 12.09 9.48 -23.84
CA PHE A 221 13.23 9.06 -24.65
C PHE A 221 14.52 9.28 -23.87
N VAL A 222 15.46 8.37 -24.02
CA VAL A 222 16.84 8.52 -23.51
C VAL A 222 17.83 8.50 -24.67
N LYS A 223 18.94 9.21 -24.51
CA LYS A 223 20.05 9.19 -25.46
C LYS A 223 20.90 7.94 -25.26
N LEU A 224 21.29 7.33 -26.35
CA LEU A 224 22.36 6.36 -26.43
C LEU A 224 23.37 6.88 -27.47
N ASN A 225 24.62 7.14 -27.06
CA ASN A 225 25.65 7.66 -27.97
C ASN A 225 26.19 6.57 -28.89
N ALA A 226 26.75 6.95 -30.01
CA ALA A 226 27.39 6.01 -30.93
C ALA A 226 28.41 5.10 -30.21
N GLY A 227 28.25 3.80 -30.38
CA GLY A 227 29.08 2.76 -29.74
C GLY A 227 28.61 2.35 -28.34
N GLU A 228 27.73 3.10 -27.68
CA GLU A 228 27.16 2.72 -26.37
C GLU A 228 26.20 1.55 -26.48
N GLU A 229 26.14 0.78 -25.39
CA GLU A 229 25.26 -0.40 -25.25
C GLU A 229 24.35 -0.27 -24.06
N LYS A 230 23.12 -0.75 -24.22
CA LYS A 230 22.14 -0.90 -23.13
C LYS A 230 21.54 -2.29 -23.17
N THR A 231 21.50 -2.98 -22.02
CA THR A 231 20.82 -4.26 -21.87
C THR A 231 19.62 -4.07 -20.93
N LEU A 232 18.49 -4.60 -21.33
CA LEU A 232 17.24 -4.61 -20.58
C LEU A 232 16.84 -6.05 -20.32
N THR A 233 16.35 -6.37 -19.13
CA THR A 233 16.04 -7.74 -18.75
C THR A 233 14.69 -7.83 -18.04
N TRP A 234 13.88 -8.78 -18.49
CA TRP A 234 12.59 -9.10 -17.86
C TRP A 234 12.50 -10.59 -17.59
N ARG A 235 11.78 -10.94 -16.54
CA ARG A 235 11.39 -12.32 -16.22
C ARG A 235 9.93 -12.53 -16.59
N ILE A 236 9.67 -13.55 -17.38
CA ILE A 236 8.32 -13.93 -17.79
C ILE A 236 8.01 -15.29 -17.15
N ARG A 237 6.84 -15.36 -16.51
CA ARG A 237 6.40 -16.58 -15.85
C ARG A 237 4.93 -16.86 -16.16
N GLN A 238 4.64 -18.15 -16.42
CA GLN A 238 3.28 -18.67 -16.43
C GLN A 238 2.98 -19.35 -15.09
N THR A 239 1.80 -19.08 -14.53
CA THR A 239 1.41 -19.62 -13.21
C THR A 239 -0.03 -20.13 -13.28
N LYS A 240 -0.31 -21.26 -12.61
CA LYS A 240 -1.67 -21.75 -12.37
C LYS A 240 -2.08 -21.43 -10.95
N ALA A 241 -3.34 -21.02 -10.76
CA ALA A 241 -3.93 -20.74 -9.47
C ALA A 241 -5.41 -21.14 -9.46
N ALA A 242 -5.96 -21.46 -8.30
CA ALA A 242 -7.35 -21.86 -8.14
C ALA A 242 -8.28 -20.64 -8.14
N SER A 243 -7.79 -19.49 -7.70
CA SER A 243 -8.53 -18.22 -7.62
C SER A 243 -7.63 -17.04 -7.92
N TYR A 244 -8.23 -15.87 -8.10
CA TYR A 244 -7.47 -14.62 -8.21
C TYR A 244 -6.66 -14.32 -6.95
N GLY A 245 -7.20 -14.57 -5.75
CA GLY A 245 -6.47 -14.40 -4.49
C GLY A 245 -5.26 -15.31 -4.37
N ASP A 246 -5.38 -16.59 -4.79
CA ASP A 246 -4.24 -17.52 -4.84
C ASP A 246 -3.21 -17.06 -5.87
N PHE A 247 -3.65 -16.49 -6.99
CA PHE A 247 -2.75 -15.93 -7.99
C PHE A 247 -1.97 -14.74 -7.43
N VAL A 248 -2.63 -13.77 -6.79
CA VAL A 248 -1.97 -12.63 -6.14
C VAL A 248 -0.97 -13.10 -5.07
N SER A 249 -1.37 -14.07 -4.24
CA SER A 249 -0.49 -14.69 -3.23
C SER A 249 0.76 -15.31 -3.85
N SER A 250 0.58 -16.07 -4.93
CA SER A 250 1.68 -16.71 -5.67
C SER A 250 2.62 -15.67 -6.31
N MET A 251 2.06 -14.60 -6.88
CA MET A 251 2.83 -13.52 -7.49
C MET A 251 3.61 -12.72 -6.45
N TRP A 252 3.00 -12.46 -5.27
CA TRP A 252 3.72 -11.81 -4.19
C TRP A 252 4.90 -12.67 -3.70
N GLN A 253 4.68 -13.95 -3.43
CA GLN A 253 5.75 -14.88 -3.01
C GLN A 253 6.87 -14.94 -4.06
N TYR A 254 6.51 -15.12 -5.32
CA TYR A 254 7.45 -15.17 -6.44
C TYR A 254 8.31 -13.89 -6.53
N SER A 255 7.65 -12.74 -6.57
CA SER A 255 8.35 -11.46 -6.70
C SER A 255 9.18 -11.13 -5.46
N PHE A 256 8.70 -11.45 -4.26
CA PHE A 256 9.47 -11.32 -3.03
C PHE A 256 10.77 -12.14 -3.06
N ASP A 257 10.69 -13.41 -3.52
CA ASP A 257 11.87 -14.28 -3.65
C ASP A 257 12.87 -13.78 -4.70
N LYS A 258 12.41 -13.08 -5.73
CA LYS A 258 13.29 -12.49 -6.74
C LYS A 258 13.88 -11.14 -6.30
N MET A 259 13.11 -10.31 -5.62
CA MET A 259 13.57 -9.01 -5.10
C MET A 259 14.44 -9.15 -3.85
N GLN A 260 14.16 -10.13 -2.99
CA GLN A 260 14.90 -10.41 -1.76
C GLN A 260 15.16 -9.15 -0.92
N PRO A 261 14.11 -8.42 -0.49
CA PRO A 261 14.31 -7.19 0.27
C PRO A 261 15.06 -7.48 1.56
N GLU A 262 16.15 -6.76 1.81
CA GLU A 262 16.93 -6.85 3.04
C GLU A 262 16.54 -5.75 4.01
N PRO A 263 16.49 -6.03 5.33
CA PRO A 263 16.28 -5.00 6.34
C PRO A 263 17.34 -3.88 6.22
N LEU A 264 16.95 -2.68 6.56
CA LEU A 264 17.91 -1.57 6.69
C LEU A 264 18.63 -1.66 8.02
N LYS A 265 19.78 -0.98 8.11
CA LYS A 265 20.35 -0.71 9.43
C LYS A 265 19.38 0.21 10.18
N GLN A 266 18.86 -0.26 11.30
CA GLN A 266 17.95 0.53 12.12
C GLN A 266 18.66 1.78 12.64
N GLN A 267 18.08 2.94 12.40
CA GLN A 267 18.69 4.24 12.74
C GLN A 267 18.43 4.64 14.18
N MET A 268 17.28 4.22 14.74
CA MET A 268 16.84 4.56 16.08
C MET A 268 16.25 3.31 16.75
N SER A 269 16.45 3.14 18.04
CA SER A 269 15.75 2.16 18.86
C SER A 269 14.26 2.52 19.01
N ALA A 270 13.44 1.56 19.41
CA ALA A 270 12.01 1.79 19.69
C ALA A 270 11.80 2.90 20.72
N GLU A 271 12.66 2.95 21.72
CA GLU A 271 12.64 3.96 22.80
C GLU A 271 12.96 5.35 22.26
N GLU A 272 14.00 5.48 21.44
CA GLU A 272 14.37 6.76 20.82
C GLU A 272 13.28 7.26 19.86
N VAL A 273 12.66 6.36 19.07
CA VAL A 273 11.52 6.73 18.21
C VAL A 273 10.38 7.30 19.04
N LYS A 274 9.95 6.61 20.11
CA LYS A 274 8.88 7.09 20.99
C LYS A 274 9.23 8.41 21.68
N ALA A 275 10.46 8.56 22.12
CA ALA A 275 10.93 9.82 22.71
C ALA A 275 10.84 10.99 21.71
N GLN A 276 11.19 10.77 20.43
CA GLN A 276 10.99 11.79 19.39
C GLN A 276 9.51 12.12 19.15
N LEU A 277 8.65 11.09 19.08
CA LEU A 277 7.21 11.28 18.89
C LEU A 277 6.56 12.05 20.05
N CYS A 278 7.09 11.98 21.27
CA CYS A 278 6.62 12.79 22.41
C CYS A 278 6.74 14.30 22.18
N ASN A 279 7.64 14.75 21.30
CA ASN A 279 7.72 16.18 20.93
C ASN A 279 6.43 16.62 20.22
N TYR A 280 5.87 15.77 19.32
CA TYR A 280 4.58 16.04 18.71
C TYR A 280 3.49 16.20 19.77
N PHE A 281 3.38 15.31 20.74
CA PHE A 281 2.36 15.42 21.78
C PHE A 281 2.43 16.76 22.54
N ARG A 282 3.62 17.15 22.99
CA ARG A 282 3.81 18.40 23.74
C ARG A 282 3.47 19.65 22.92
N GLU A 283 3.86 19.66 21.64
CA GLU A 283 3.75 20.82 20.76
C GLU A 283 2.37 20.96 20.10
N SER A 284 1.62 19.85 19.97
CA SER A 284 0.32 19.80 19.31
C SER A 284 -0.87 19.89 20.28
N TYR A 285 -0.63 19.89 21.59
CA TYR A 285 -1.67 19.87 22.59
C TYR A 285 -2.52 21.16 22.60
N VAL A 286 -3.84 21.00 22.56
CA VAL A 286 -4.84 22.07 22.58
C VAL A 286 -5.78 21.85 23.75
N ALA A 287 -5.84 22.84 24.67
CA ALA A 287 -6.63 22.78 25.89
C ALA A 287 -7.84 23.74 25.92
N ASP A 288 -7.97 24.63 24.95
CA ASP A 288 -8.89 25.79 25.00
C ASP A 288 -10.36 25.47 24.68
N PHE A 289 -10.64 24.22 24.26
CA PHE A 289 -11.96 23.80 23.83
C PHE A 289 -12.57 22.74 24.78
N PRO A 290 -13.91 22.50 24.70
CA PRO A 290 -14.55 21.44 25.48
C PRO A 290 -13.94 20.06 25.31
N LEU A 291 -13.47 19.73 24.09
CA LEU A 291 -12.62 18.57 23.82
C LEU A 291 -11.18 19.05 23.75
N LYS A 292 -10.32 18.49 24.57
CA LYS A 292 -8.88 18.68 24.51
C LYS A 292 -8.29 17.65 23.57
N TYR A 293 -7.22 17.97 22.86
CA TYR A 293 -6.67 17.07 21.86
C TYR A 293 -5.24 17.42 21.44
N ASN A 294 -4.55 16.47 20.80
CA ASN A 294 -3.38 16.75 19.99
C ASN A 294 -3.85 17.10 18.58
N SER A 295 -3.47 18.27 18.09
CA SER A 295 -3.78 18.70 16.74
C SER A 295 -3.00 17.88 15.73
N GLY A 296 -3.66 16.94 15.06
CA GLY A 296 -3.02 15.97 14.19
C GLY A 296 -3.78 15.64 12.91
N LEU A 297 -4.83 16.40 12.58
CA LEU A 297 -5.64 16.15 11.39
C LEU A 297 -5.21 17.05 10.21
N THR A 298 -5.03 18.34 10.46
CA THR A 298 -4.70 19.33 9.43
C THR A 298 -3.59 20.21 9.94
N VAL A 299 -2.34 19.92 9.57
CA VAL A 299 -1.15 20.63 10.06
C VAL A 299 -0.30 21.07 8.88
N LEU A 300 0.09 22.36 8.87
CA LEU A 300 1.03 22.90 7.87
C LEU A 300 2.46 22.51 8.22
N THR A 301 3.23 22.02 7.23
CA THR A 301 4.61 21.55 7.44
C THR A 301 5.55 22.68 7.86
N ASN A 302 5.31 23.93 7.45
CA ASN A 302 6.19 25.06 7.65
C ASN A 302 6.13 25.71 9.05
N ASP A 303 5.08 25.46 9.85
CA ASP A 303 4.95 26.05 11.18
C ASP A 303 4.39 25.09 12.23
N CYS A 304 3.79 23.97 11.81
CA CYS A 304 3.18 22.97 12.66
C CYS A 304 2.22 23.56 13.72
N LYS A 305 1.47 24.62 13.34
CA LYS A 305 0.50 25.22 14.26
C LYS A 305 -0.71 24.34 14.45
N PRO A 306 -1.22 24.21 15.69
CA PRO A 306 -2.44 23.50 15.95
C PRO A 306 -3.64 24.06 15.22
N ALA A 307 -4.44 23.20 14.58
CA ALA A 307 -5.72 23.53 13.99
C ALA A 307 -6.86 23.42 15.00
N ARG A 308 -8.00 24.08 14.75
CA ARG A 308 -9.18 24.07 15.59
C ARG A 308 -10.16 22.95 15.23
N GLU A 309 -9.61 21.77 15.00
CA GLU A 309 -10.38 20.59 14.61
C GLU A 309 -9.84 19.33 15.24
N VAL A 310 -10.72 18.39 15.51
CA VAL A 310 -10.38 17.11 16.10
C VAL A 310 -11.15 15.98 15.42
N GLN A 311 -10.48 14.86 15.22
CA GLN A 311 -11.06 13.64 14.70
C GLN A 311 -10.66 12.46 15.60
N ILE A 312 -11.64 11.65 15.98
CA ILE A 312 -11.44 10.63 17.02
C ILE A 312 -10.65 9.42 16.53
N GLY A 313 -10.85 9.03 15.29
CA GLY A 313 -10.17 7.93 14.61
C GLY A 313 -9.56 8.38 13.29
N PHE A 314 -9.39 7.46 12.34
CA PHE A 314 -8.89 7.70 10.99
C PHE A 314 -7.57 8.52 11.00
N CYS A 315 -7.60 9.79 10.57
CA CYS A 315 -6.40 10.65 10.57
C CYS A 315 -6.09 11.28 11.94
N GLY A 316 -7.09 11.50 12.79
CA GLY A 316 -6.88 12.18 14.07
C GLY A 316 -6.27 11.32 15.16
N ARG A 317 -6.78 10.11 15.37
CA ARG A 317 -6.31 9.13 16.37
C ARG A 317 -6.16 9.68 17.79
N VAL A 318 -6.94 10.69 18.16
CA VAL A 318 -6.71 11.50 19.36
C VAL A 318 -6.73 10.67 20.67
N LEU A 319 -7.65 9.71 20.83
CA LEU A 319 -7.72 8.90 22.05
C LEU A 319 -6.59 7.88 22.15
N LEU A 320 -6.12 7.33 21.03
CA LEU A 320 -4.99 6.42 21.03
C LEU A 320 -3.69 7.17 21.38
N ASN A 321 -3.51 8.37 20.85
CA ASN A 321 -2.38 9.22 21.19
C ASN A 321 -2.42 9.66 22.66
N ALA A 322 -3.59 10.03 23.19
CA ALA A 322 -3.74 10.36 24.61
C ALA A 322 -3.37 9.17 25.53
N PHE A 323 -3.73 7.95 25.14
CA PHE A 323 -3.29 6.75 25.86
C PHE A 323 -1.77 6.56 25.77
N ASN A 324 -1.18 6.78 24.62
CA ASN A 324 0.29 6.73 24.43
C ASN A 324 1.02 7.73 25.34
N GLU A 325 0.47 8.94 25.52
CA GLU A 325 0.99 9.96 26.45
C GLU A 325 0.95 9.50 27.91
N ILE A 326 -0.17 8.89 28.33
CA ILE A 326 -0.33 8.37 29.69
C ILE A 326 0.68 7.25 29.96
N GLU A 327 0.72 6.26 29.05
CA GLU A 327 1.61 5.09 29.18
C GLU A 327 3.08 5.52 29.26
N TRP A 328 3.50 6.40 28.34
CA TRP A 328 4.88 6.90 28.30
C TRP A 328 5.19 7.78 29.52
N GLY A 329 4.32 8.73 29.82
CA GLY A 329 4.51 9.66 30.92
C GLY A 329 4.64 8.96 32.28
N GLU A 330 3.83 7.94 32.52
CA GLU A 330 3.92 7.13 33.74
C GLU A 330 5.20 6.28 33.78
N ALA A 331 5.56 5.65 32.67
CA ALA A 331 6.75 4.81 32.60
C ALA A 331 8.07 5.60 32.78
N HIS A 332 8.10 6.88 32.36
CA HIS A 332 9.31 7.73 32.37
C HIS A 332 9.30 8.84 33.42
N GLY A 333 8.24 8.91 34.25
CA GLY A 333 8.09 9.96 35.25
C GLY A 333 7.81 11.36 34.67
N ASP A 334 7.37 11.44 33.40
CA ASP A 334 6.93 12.68 32.77
C ASP A 334 5.48 12.98 33.14
N ASN A 335 5.31 13.59 34.32
CA ASN A 335 3.99 13.91 34.86
C ASN A 335 3.23 14.92 34.00
N ASN A 336 3.90 15.80 33.27
CA ASN A 336 3.26 16.76 32.39
C ASN A 336 2.60 16.06 31.21
N LEU A 337 3.33 15.19 30.53
CA LEU A 337 2.80 14.41 29.41
C LEU A 337 1.65 13.50 29.85
N LYS A 338 1.80 12.82 30.99
CA LYS A 338 0.72 12.01 31.58
C LYS A 338 -0.54 12.84 31.82
N GLN A 339 -0.42 14.03 32.44
CA GLN A 339 -1.56 14.92 32.71
C GLN A 339 -2.22 15.43 31.42
N MET A 340 -1.45 15.68 30.37
CA MET A 340 -2.01 16.04 29.06
C MET A 340 -2.92 14.94 28.53
N GLY A 341 -2.44 13.70 28.46
CA GLY A 341 -3.24 12.55 28.03
C GLY A 341 -4.46 12.30 28.90
N GLU A 342 -4.30 12.35 30.25
CA GLU A 342 -5.43 12.23 31.19
C GLU A 342 -6.48 13.31 30.95
N SER A 343 -6.06 14.55 30.69
CA SER A 343 -6.98 15.67 30.43
C SER A 343 -7.75 15.51 29.13
N ILE A 344 -7.11 14.94 28.08
CA ILE A 344 -7.79 14.59 26.83
C ILE A 344 -8.85 13.53 27.10
N ILE A 345 -8.47 12.39 27.69
CA ILE A 345 -9.39 11.29 28.02
C ILE A 345 -10.59 11.79 28.85
N GLU A 346 -10.34 12.61 29.88
CA GLU A 346 -11.40 13.17 30.73
C GLU A 346 -12.34 14.10 29.94
N SER A 347 -11.80 14.97 29.08
CA SER A 347 -12.60 15.88 28.25
C SER A 347 -13.54 15.13 27.30
N PHE A 348 -13.09 14.03 26.72
CA PHE A 348 -13.91 13.17 25.86
C PHE A 348 -14.96 12.39 26.65
N LYS A 349 -14.65 12.00 27.89
CA LYS A 349 -15.66 11.39 28.77
C LYS A 349 -16.81 12.35 29.03
N GLN A 350 -16.53 13.63 29.21
CA GLN A 350 -17.53 14.65 29.54
C GLN A 350 -18.28 15.15 28.30
N ASN A 351 -17.58 15.42 27.20
CA ASN A 351 -18.10 16.17 26.05
C ASN A 351 -18.03 15.43 24.71
N GLY A 352 -17.42 14.24 24.65
CA GLY A 352 -17.11 13.55 23.40
C GLY A 352 -18.23 12.69 22.82
N PHE A 353 -19.41 12.61 23.48
CA PHE A 353 -20.49 11.73 23.07
C PHE A 353 -21.73 12.50 22.60
N THR A 354 -22.36 11.99 21.55
CA THR A 354 -23.69 12.41 21.14
C THR A 354 -24.75 11.91 22.13
N PRO A 355 -25.97 12.47 22.11
CA PRO A 355 -27.08 11.97 22.94
C PRO A 355 -27.40 10.48 22.70
N ALA A 356 -27.15 9.95 21.50
CA ALA A 356 -27.35 8.53 21.17
C ALA A 356 -26.24 7.62 21.75
N GLY A 357 -25.15 8.18 22.28
CA GLY A 357 -24.07 7.43 22.91
C GLY A 357 -22.96 7.00 21.97
N TYR A 358 -22.86 7.57 20.79
CA TYR A 358 -21.71 7.47 19.92
C TYR A 358 -20.72 8.59 20.18
N PHE A 359 -19.45 8.40 19.86
CA PHE A 359 -18.51 9.51 19.83
C PHE A 359 -18.83 10.47 18.67
N TYR A 360 -18.52 11.75 18.84
CA TYR A 360 -18.39 12.65 17.70
C TYR A 360 -17.18 12.23 16.86
N ASP A 361 -17.39 11.82 15.62
CA ASP A 361 -16.31 11.38 14.71
C ASP A 361 -15.35 12.53 14.39
N PHE A 362 -15.92 13.72 14.18
CA PHE A 362 -15.20 14.93 13.83
C PHE A 362 -15.87 16.17 14.44
N VAL A 363 -15.06 17.11 14.92
CA VAL A 363 -15.51 18.42 15.39
C VAL A 363 -14.60 19.51 14.86
N ASN A 364 -15.19 20.52 14.23
CA ASN A 364 -14.52 21.75 13.85
C ASN A 364 -14.99 22.88 14.78
N PHE A 365 -14.11 23.33 15.65
CA PHE A 365 -14.46 24.34 16.67
C PHE A 365 -14.72 25.75 16.10
N ASN A 366 -14.37 26.02 14.84
CA ASN A 366 -14.79 27.26 14.18
C ASN A 366 -16.30 27.24 13.86
N GLU A 367 -16.90 26.04 13.75
CA GLU A 367 -18.32 25.82 13.47
C GLU A 367 -19.12 25.45 14.74
N GLY A 368 -18.41 25.15 15.84
CA GLY A 368 -18.98 24.65 17.08
C GLY A 368 -19.26 23.14 17.06
N MET A 369 -19.96 22.64 18.09
CA MET A 369 -20.32 21.23 18.16
C MET A 369 -21.34 20.87 17.08
N PRO A 370 -21.12 19.76 16.31
CA PRO A 370 -21.98 19.41 15.19
C PRO A 370 -23.38 19.00 15.67
N LYS A 371 -24.41 19.46 14.94
CA LYS A 371 -25.82 19.13 15.22
C LYS A 371 -26.28 17.88 14.47
N ASN A 372 -25.80 17.67 13.26
CA ASN A 372 -26.06 16.48 12.47
C ASN A 372 -24.76 15.68 12.36
N VAL A 373 -24.72 14.53 13.02
CA VAL A 373 -23.51 13.73 13.11
C VAL A 373 -23.59 12.54 12.15
N VAL A 374 -22.54 12.37 11.40
CA VAL A 374 -22.29 11.17 10.60
C VAL A 374 -21.21 10.38 11.27
N HIS A 375 -21.52 9.12 11.57
CA HIS A 375 -20.58 8.20 12.20
C HIS A 375 -20.01 7.23 11.17
N SER A 376 -18.79 6.80 11.41
CA SER A 376 -18.15 5.72 10.70
C SER A 376 -17.92 4.54 11.63
N ILE A 377 -18.29 3.34 11.19
CA ILE A 377 -18.01 2.12 11.95
C ILE A 377 -16.51 1.98 12.28
N ARG A 378 -15.63 2.42 11.38
CA ARG A 378 -14.19 2.45 11.58
C ARG A 378 -13.80 3.39 12.71
N GLN A 379 -14.21 4.65 12.67
CA GLN A 379 -13.81 5.64 13.68
C GLN A 379 -14.32 5.31 15.06
N GLN A 380 -15.57 4.85 15.17
CA GLN A 380 -16.13 4.38 16.45
C GLN A 380 -15.34 3.18 16.99
N SER A 381 -14.99 2.22 16.14
CA SER A 381 -14.19 1.06 16.52
C SER A 381 -12.79 1.44 17.00
N GLU A 382 -12.11 2.35 16.31
CA GLU A 382 -10.78 2.84 16.68
C GLU A 382 -10.78 3.60 18.01
N ALA A 383 -11.84 4.35 18.28
CA ALA A 383 -12.02 5.02 19.57
C ALA A 383 -12.22 4.03 20.73
N VAL A 384 -13.06 3.01 20.52
CA VAL A 384 -13.26 1.95 21.52
C VAL A 384 -11.97 1.16 21.75
N TYR A 385 -11.23 0.85 20.70
CA TYR A 385 -9.90 0.23 20.80
C TYR A 385 -8.99 1.00 21.76
N ALA A 386 -8.87 2.29 21.56
CA ALA A 386 -8.03 3.16 22.39
C ALA A 386 -8.48 3.18 23.86
N ILE A 387 -9.77 3.37 24.10
CA ILE A 387 -10.31 3.43 25.47
C ILE A 387 -10.25 2.09 26.18
N LEU A 388 -10.46 0.95 25.49
CA LEU A 388 -10.32 -0.36 26.12
C LEU A 388 -8.86 -0.66 26.50
N HIS A 389 -7.88 -0.24 25.71
CA HIS A 389 -6.46 -0.31 26.10
C HIS A 389 -6.19 0.54 27.34
N TYR A 390 -6.63 1.79 27.35
CA TYR A 390 -6.53 2.68 28.50
C TYR A 390 -7.17 2.05 29.76
N LEU A 391 -8.41 1.58 29.68
CA LEU A 391 -9.11 0.98 30.82
C LEU A 391 -8.41 -0.29 31.34
N LYS A 392 -7.86 -1.11 30.47
CA LYS A 392 -7.10 -2.30 30.90
C LYS A 392 -5.81 -1.90 31.58
N TYR A 393 -5.08 -0.93 31.02
CA TYR A 393 -3.88 -0.36 31.63
C TYR A 393 -4.17 0.20 33.03
N GLU A 394 -5.18 1.02 33.16
CA GLU A 394 -5.60 1.60 34.44
C GLU A 394 -5.97 0.54 35.47
N ARG A 395 -6.72 -0.48 35.05
CA ARG A 395 -7.08 -1.60 35.93
C ARG A 395 -5.86 -2.37 36.42
N GLN A 396 -4.86 -2.56 35.58
CA GLN A 396 -3.60 -3.22 35.95
C GLN A 396 -2.80 -2.41 37.00
N HIS A 397 -2.99 -1.08 37.01
CA HIS A 397 -2.40 -0.18 37.99
C HIS A 397 -3.33 0.12 39.19
N GLY A 398 -4.38 -0.66 39.36
CA GLY A 398 -5.33 -0.55 40.49
C GLY A 398 -6.32 0.60 40.39
N ARG A 399 -6.40 1.29 39.26
CA ARG A 399 -7.33 2.40 39.01
C ARG A 399 -8.56 1.93 38.23
N GLN A 400 -9.74 2.34 38.66
CA GLN A 400 -11.01 1.96 38.03
C GLN A 400 -11.79 3.17 37.55
N HIS A 401 -12.36 3.07 36.35
CA HIS A 401 -13.11 4.13 35.68
C HIS A 401 -14.53 3.64 35.29
N LYS A 402 -15.40 3.44 36.28
CA LYS A 402 -16.75 2.87 36.08
C LYS A 402 -17.60 3.65 35.08
N ASP A 403 -17.45 4.98 35.03
CA ASP A 403 -18.19 5.82 34.07
C ASP A 403 -17.75 5.55 32.64
N TRP A 404 -16.44 5.39 32.39
CA TRP A 404 -15.94 4.97 31.11
C TRP A 404 -16.39 3.56 30.74
N GLU A 405 -16.34 2.62 31.67
CA GLU A 405 -16.84 1.25 31.46
C GLU A 405 -18.31 1.24 31.05
N LYS A 406 -19.15 2.06 31.69
CA LYS A 406 -20.57 2.21 31.35
C LYS A 406 -20.72 2.75 29.90
N LYS A 407 -19.99 3.81 29.56
CA LYS A 407 -20.03 4.39 28.20
C LYS A 407 -19.58 3.39 27.14
N MET A 408 -18.50 2.64 27.39
CA MET A 408 -18.01 1.62 26.46
C MET A 408 -18.99 0.46 26.26
N ARG A 409 -19.67 0.01 27.31
CA ARG A 409 -20.76 -0.97 27.19
C ARG A 409 -21.89 -0.45 26.31
N THR A 410 -22.35 0.78 26.58
CA THR A 410 -23.42 1.41 25.77
C THR A 410 -23.01 1.48 24.31
N LEU A 411 -21.81 1.94 24.01
CA LEU A 411 -21.33 2.05 22.63
C LEU A 411 -21.17 0.69 21.96
N LEU A 412 -20.63 -0.32 22.65
CA LEU A 412 -20.53 -1.67 22.12
C LEU A 412 -21.92 -2.30 21.87
N ASP A 413 -22.89 -2.07 22.74
CA ASP A 413 -24.28 -2.50 22.54
C ASP A 413 -24.90 -1.79 21.33
N ASN A 414 -24.68 -0.49 21.17
CA ASN A 414 -25.09 0.25 19.97
C ASN A 414 -24.45 -0.32 18.70
N LEU A 415 -23.15 -0.62 18.73
CA LEU A 415 -22.46 -1.20 17.55
C LEU A 415 -23.05 -2.55 17.16
N ILE A 416 -23.30 -3.46 18.11
CA ILE A 416 -23.93 -4.74 17.75
C ILE A 416 -25.37 -4.59 17.28
N ALA A 417 -26.09 -3.55 17.71
CA ALA A 417 -27.44 -3.24 17.21
C ALA A 417 -27.42 -2.76 15.75
N LEU A 418 -26.32 -2.16 15.27
CA LEU A 418 -26.12 -1.76 13.86
C LEU A 418 -25.74 -2.94 12.95
N GLN A 419 -25.33 -4.08 13.52
CA GLN A 419 -24.89 -5.22 12.72
C GLN A 419 -26.06 -5.81 11.94
N LYS A 420 -25.85 -5.93 10.62
CA LYS A 420 -26.85 -6.53 9.72
C LYS A 420 -26.92 -8.06 9.88
N PRO A 421 -28.01 -8.69 9.44
CA PRO A 421 -28.18 -10.16 9.54
C PRO A 421 -27.03 -10.97 8.90
N ASP A 422 -26.40 -10.45 7.85
CA ASP A 422 -25.26 -11.08 7.15
C ASP A 422 -23.92 -10.85 7.86
N GLY A 423 -23.90 -10.13 8.99
CA GLY A 423 -22.70 -9.81 9.75
C GLY A 423 -22.00 -8.50 9.37
N SER A 424 -22.45 -7.83 8.30
CA SER A 424 -21.86 -6.57 7.84
C SER A 424 -22.32 -5.37 8.68
N PHE A 425 -21.64 -4.25 8.44
CA PHE A 425 -21.98 -2.93 8.95
C PHE A 425 -22.05 -1.94 7.78
N ALA A 426 -22.91 -0.93 7.90
CA ALA A 426 -22.78 0.25 7.05
C ALA A 426 -21.43 0.94 7.32
N ARG A 427 -20.77 1.41 6.26
CA ARG A 427 -19.52 2.17 6.39
C ARG A 427 -19.74 3.47 7.13
N LYS A 428 -20.86 4.17 6.84
CA LYS A 428 -21.29 5.39 7.53
C LYS A 428 -22.77 5.31 7.87
N TYR A 429 -23.14 5.89 9.01
CA TYR A 429 -24.51 5.93 9.51
C TYR A 429 -24.76 7.22 10.31
N SER A 430 -26.02 7.59 10.46
CA SER A 430 -26.45 8.75 11.23
C SER A 430 -26.56 8.42 12.72
N ASP A 431 -26.73 9.43 13.55
CA ASP A 431 -26.85 9.30 15.01
C ASP A 431 -28.03 8.41 15.46
N ASN A 432 -29.06 8.26 14.63
CA ASN A 432 -30.19 7.35 14.87
C ASN A 432 -30.00 5.95 14.26
N GLY A 433 -28.81 5.62 13.73
CA GLY A 433 -28.48 4.32 13.17
C GLY A 433 -28.92 4.10 11.71
N THR A 434 -29.42 5.13 11.01
CA THR A 434 -29.79 5.00 9.59
C THR A 434 -28.52 4.95 8.73
N ASP A 435 -28.47 4.00 7.77
CA ASP A 435 -27.37 3.85 6.83
C ASP A 435 -27.23 5.09 5.93
N ILE A 436 -26.02 5.61 5.82
CA ILE A 436 -25.64 6.69 4.90
C ILE A 436 -24.76 6.13 3.76
N ASP A 437 -23.83 5.24 4.10
CA ASP A 437 -23.00 4.51 3.14
C ASP A 437 -23.04 3.02 3.50
N ALA A 438 -23.81 2.27 2.72
CA ALA A 438 -24.03 0.85 2.93
C ALA A 438 -23.02 -0.06 2.21
N SER A 439 -21.90 0.48 1.69
CA SER A 439 -20.92 -0.29 0.90
C SER A 439 -20.28 -1.46 1.66
N GLY A 440 -20.30 -1.45 2.99
CA GLY A 440 -19.74 -2.50 3.84
C GLY A 440 -18.20 -2.55 3.89
N GLY A 441 -17.50 -1.63 3.21
CA GLY A 441 -16.05 -1.65 3.08
C GLY A 441 -15.28 -1.60 4.39
N SER A 442 -15.80 -0.90 5.40
CA SER A 442 -15.17 -0.81 6.74
C SER A 442 -15.64 -1.88 7.73
N THR A 443 -16.47 -2.84 7.32
CA THR A 443 -17.00 -3.92 8.18
C THR A 443 -15.92 -4.62 9.02
N PRO A 444 -14.75 -4.99 8.49
CA PRO A 444 -13.71 -5.67 9.27
C PRO A 444 -13.24 -4.91 10.50
N SER A 445 -13.31 -3.57 10.50
CA SER A 445 -12.84 -2.71 11.59
C SER A 445 -13.54 -2.98 12.94
N ALA A 446 -14.78 -3.48 12.91
CA ALA A 446 -15.55 -3.74 14.13
C ALA A 446 -15.04 -4.97 14.91
N THR A 447 -14.35 -5.91 14.25
CA THR A 447 -14.02 -7.22 14.86
C THR A 447 -13.09 -7.09 16.06
N SER A 448 -11.98 -6.37 15.94
CA SER A 448 -11.00 -6.20 17.02
C SER A 448 -11.66 -5.61 18.26
N THR A 449 -12.44 -4.56 18.07
CA THR A 449 -13.18 -3.86 19.13
C THR A 449 -14.19 -4.78 19.85
N LEU A 450 -14.95 -5.58 19.10
CA LEU A 450 -15.90 -6.54 19.66
C LEU A 450 -15.20 -7.66 20.44
N VAL A 451 -14.08 -8.18 19.94
CA VAL A 451 -13.27 -9.18 20.64
C VAL A 451 -12.69 -8.60 21.93
N MET A 452 -12.16 -7.37 21.88
CA MET A 452 -11.65 -6.66 23.06
C MET A 452 -12.75 -6.39 24.07
N GLY A 453 -13.93 -5.98 23.62
CA GLY A 453 -15.11 -5.79 24.45
C GLY A 453 -15.50 -7.07 25.18
N TRP A 454 -15.52 -8.21 24.48
CA TRP A 454 -15.75 -9.51 25.12
C TRP A 454 -14.66 -9.84 26.15
N LYS A 455 -13.40 -9.67 25.82
CA LYS A 455 -12.27 -9.95 26.75
C LYS A 455 -12.33 -9.09 28.01
N TYR A 456 -12.69 -7.83 27.86
CA TYR A 456 -12.73 -6.88 28.97
C TYR A 456 -13.96 -7.05 29.87
N PHE A 457 -15.14 -7.25 29.27
CA PHE A 457 -16.42 -7.28 29.97
C PHE A 457 -16.99 -8.67 30.19
N GLY A 458 -16.50 -9.71 29.51
CA GLY A 458 -17.01 -11.08 29.60
C GLY A 458 -18.32 -11.32 28.84
N ASP A 459 -18.88 -10.33 28.13
CA ASP A 459 -20.15 -10.46 27.41
C ASP A 459 -20.00 -11.23 26.10
N LYS A 460 -20.58 -12.44 26.07
CA LYS A 460 -20.49 -13.34 24.90
C LYS A 460 -21.18 -12.81 23.64
N ARG A 461 -22.10 -11.84 23.75
CA ARG A 461 -22.76 -11.20 22.59
C ARG A 461 -21.73 -10.54 21.69
N TYR A 462 -20.72 -9.89 22.26
CA TYR A 462 -19.65 -9.23 21.49
C TYR A 462 -18.80 -10.23 20.69
N LEU A 463 -18.42 -11.36 21.31
CA LEU A 463 -17.69 -12.39 20.56
C LEU A 463 -18.55 -13.03 19.45
N ALA A 464 -19.84 -13.25 19.71
CA ALA A 464 -20.75 -13.78 18.70
C ALA A 464 -20.91 -12.80 17.53
N ALA A 465 -21.01 -11.50 17.80
CA ALA A 465 -21.03 -10.47 16.76
C ALA A 465 -19.72 -10.41 15.98
N ALA A 466 -18.56 -10.49 16.64
CA ALA A 466 -17.25 -10.54 15.98
C ALA A 466 -17.14 -11.73 15.01
N LYS A 467 -17.63 -12.92 15.41
CA LYS A 467 -17.64 -14.09 14.54
C LYS A 467 -18.50 -13.88 13.30
N ARG A 468 -19.72 -13.38 13.45
CA ARG A 468 -20.59 -13.06 12.30
C ARG A 468 -19.96 -12.01 11.37
N THR A 469 -19.21 -11.04 11.92
CA THR A 469 -18.45 -10.08 11.11
C THR A 469 -17.42 -10.80 10.27
N VAL A 470 -16.65 -11.75 10.83
CA VAL A 470 -15.62 -12.48 10.08
C VAL A 470 -16.23 -13.46 9.08
N ASP A 471 -17.39 -14.06 9.35
CA ASP A 471 -18.14 -14.85 8.36
C ASP A 471 -18.48 -14.00 7.11
N TYR A 472 -18.87 -12.74 7.32
CA TYR A 472 -19.07 -11.79 6.21
C TYR A 472 -17.74 -11.46 5.49
N VAL A 473 -16.68 -11.19 6.25
CA VAL A 473 -15.34 -10.86 5.72
C VAL A 473 -14.79 -12.00 4.88
N GLU A 474 -14.92 -13.24 5.34
CA GLU A 474 -14.54 -14.43 4.59
C GLU A 474 -15.29 -14.51 3.27
N LYS A 475 -16.62 -14.50 3.32
CA LYS A 475 -17.50 -14.72 2.16
C LYS A 475 -17.43 -13.59 1.13
N ASN A 476 -17.28 -12.34 1.55
CA ASN A 476 -17.47 -11.19 0.68
C ASN A 476 -16.20 -10.40 0.38
N ILE A 477 -15.15 -10.58 1.17
CA ILE A 477 -13.89 -9.85 1.04
C ILE A 477 -12.75 -10.83 0.70
N ILE A 478 -12.39 -11.75 1.62
CA ILE A 478 -11.21 -12.60 1.45
C ILE A 478 -11.37 -13.56 0.27
N SER A 479 -12.49 -14.32 0.20
CA SER A 479 -12.72 -15.31 -0.87
C SER A 479 -12.82 -14.68 -2.27
N LYS A 480 -13.18 -13.40 -2.35
CA LYS A 480 -13.27 -12.64 -3.60
C LYS A 480 -12.04 -11.79 -3.86
N SER A 481 -11.15 -11.67 -2.88
CA SER A 481 -10.02 -10.71 -2.88
C SER A 481 -10.47 -9.26 -3.15
N ASP A 482 -11.64 -8.90 -2.61
CA ASP A 482 -12.31 -7.62 -2.83
C ASP A 482 -12.12 -6.69 -1.61
N TYR A 483 -10.91 -6.15 -1.46
CA TYR A 483 -10.50 -5.31 -0.34
C TYR A 483 -10.78 -3.84 -0.64
N PHE A 484 -12.04 -3.47 -0.46
CA PHE A 484 -12.58 -2.20 -0.92
C PHE A 484 -12.79 -1.21 0.25
N SER A 485 -12.30 0.01 0.05
CA SER A 485 -12.74 1.25 0.71
C SER A 485 -12.87 1.21 2.24
N SER A 486 -11.78 0.89 2.93
CA SER A 486 -11.68 1.15 4.38
C SER A 486 -11.20 2.58 4.68
N THR A 487 -10.39 3.14 3.80
CA THR A 487 -10.05 4.57 3.80
C THR A 487 -11.31 5.41 3.61
N LEU A 488 -11.60 6.31 4.56
CA LEU A 488 -12.92 6.98 4.62
C LEU A 488 -13.13 8.05 3.53
N ASP A 489 -12.07 8.43 2.84
CA ASP A 489 -12.04 9.46 1.81
C ASP A 489 -11.73 8.91 0.40
N ALA A 490 -11.75 7.58 0.21
CA ALA A 490 -11.54 6.91 -1.07
C ALA A 490 -12.64 5.87 -1.36
N ASN A 491 -12.90 5.58 -2.65
CA ASN A 491 -13.86 4.60 -3.12
C ASN A 491 -13.21 3.67 -4.15
N CYS A 492 -12.23 2.90 -3.71
CA CYS A 492 -11.45 1.99 -4.56
C CYS A 492 -10.88 0.84 -3.71
N GLU A 493 -10.15 -0.06 -4.32
CA GLU A 493 -9.31 -1.02 -3.62
C GLU A 493 -8.25 -0.26 -2.82
N ASP A 494 -8.10 -0.61 -1.55
CA ASP A 494 -7.14 0.03 -0.67
C ASP A 494 -6.41 -0.95 0.27
N LYS A 495 -5.22 -0.54 0.67
CA LYS A 495 -4.37 -1.27 1.61
C LYS A 495 -5.04 -1.42 2.98
N GLU A 496 -5.72 -0.40 3.46
CA GLU A 496 -6.28 -0.38 4.81
C GLU A 496 -7.43 -1.38 4.95
N ALA A 497 -8.18 -1.63 3.86
CA ALA A 497 -9.19 -2.68 3.82
C ALA A 497 -8.55 -4.08 3.97
N ALA A 498 -7.41 -4.30 3.31
CA ALA A 498 -6.67 -5.56 3.46
C ALA A 498 -6.11 -5.71 4.88
N ILE A 499 -5.55 -4.66 5.47
CA ILE A 499 -5.05 -4.65 6.85
C ILE A 499 -6.18 -4.92 7.85
N ALA A 500 -7.35 -4.30 7.65
CA ALA A 500 -8.50 -4.51 8.52
C ALA A 500 -8.99 -5.98 8.48
N ALA A 501 -8.96 -6.63 7.31
CA ALA A 501 -9.29 -8.04 7.19
C ALA A 501 -8.23 -8.94 7.89
N VAL A 502 -6.94 -8.63 7.77
CA VAL A 502 -5.86 -9.32 8.50
C VAL A 502 -6.07 -9.19 10.01
N THR A 503 -6.27 -7.98 10.50
CA THR A 503 -6.50 -7.70 11.94
C THR A 503 -7.75 -8.41 12.45
N SER A 504 -8.85 -8.36 11.71
CA SER A 504 -10.12 -9.00 12.00
C SER A 504 -9.96 -10.52 12.24
N THR A 505 -9.33 -11.22 11.32
CA THR A 505 -9.09 -12.66 11.40
C THR A 505 -8.05 -13.03 12.47
N TYR A 506 -7.02 -12.21 12.65
CA TYR A 506 -6.03 -12.37 13.71
C TYR A 506 -6.65 -12.35 15.11
N TYR A 507 -7.50 -11.37 15.41
CA TYR A 507 -8.13 -11.28 16.73
C TYR A 507 -8.96 -12.52 17.06
N LEU A 508 -9.70 -13.08 16.11
CA LEU A 508 -10.40 -14.35 16.33
C LEU A 508 -9.45 -15.55 16.46
N ALA A 509 -8.39 -15.60 15.67
CA ALA A 509 -7.38 -16.66 15.81
C ALA A 509 -6.70 -16.66 17.20
N MET A 510 -6.55 -15.48 17.80
CA MET A 510 -5.93 -15.34 19.13
C MET A 510 -6.84 -15.82 20.27
N VAL A 511 -8.17 -15.80 20.09
CA VAL A 511 -9.13 -16.10 21.14
C VAL A 511 -9.91 -17.41 20.96
N THR A 512 -9.69 -18.12 19.84
CA THR A 512 -10.30 -19.40 19.53
C THR A 512 -9.31 -20.57 19.65
N LYS A 513 -9.79 -21.81 19.54
CA LYS A 513 -8.98 -23.02 19.69
C LYS A 513 -9.31 -24.07 18.62
N GLY A 514 -8.42 -25.06 18.47
CA GLY A 514 -8.65 -26.22 17.61
C GLY A 514 -8.91 -25.84 16.14
N LYS A 515 -9.92 -26.45 15.53
CA LYS A 515 -10.25 -26.27 14.12
C LYS A 515 -10.65 -24.84 13.77
N GLU A 516 -11.39 -24.18 14.67
CA GLU A 516 -11.83 -22.79 14.48
C GLU A 516 -10.62 -21.85 14.42
N ARG A 517 -9.65 -22.02 15.33
CA ARG A 517 -8.39 -21.25 15.30
C ARG A 517 -7.62 -21.47 14.00
N ALA A 518 -7.51 -22.74 13.57
CA ALA A 518 -6.81 -23.07 12.33
C ALA A 518 -7.46 -22.41 11.10
N HIS A 519 -8.79 -22.36 11.07
CA HIS A 519 -9.54 -21.67 10.03
C HIS A 519 -9.22 -20.17 9.98
N TYR A 520 -9.29 -19.48 11.14
CA TYR A 520 -8.96 -18.05 11.19
C TYR A 520 -7.48 -17.76 10.88
N ILE A 521 -6.55 -18.66 11.22
CA ILE A 521 -5.14 -18.53 10.80
C ILE A 521 -5.04 -18.59 9.27
N ASP A 522 -5.75 -19.48 8.61
CA ASP A 522 -5.71 -19.62 7.15
C ASP A 522 -6.30 -18.38 6.47
N LEU A 523 -7.44 -17.86 6.94
CA LEU A 523 -8.02 -16.61 6.45
C LEU A 523 -7.08 -15.41 6.66
N CYS A 524 -6.45 -15.33 7.83
CA CYS A 524 -5.47 -14.30 8.14
C CYS A 524 -4.28 -14.35 7.18
N ARG A 525 -3.78 -15.55 6.88
CA ARG A 525 -2.68 -15.76 5.93
C ARG A 525 -3.05 -15.32 4.51
N GLN A 526 -4.25 -15.68 4.03
CA GLN A 526 -4.74 -15.28 2.72
C GLN A 526 -4.84 -13.73 2.62
N ALA A 527 -5.46 -13.09 3.60
CA ALA A 527 -5.56 -11.63 3.65
C ALA A 527 -4.17 -10.97 3.77
N ALA A 528 -3.23 -11.58 4.51
CA ALA A 528 -1.88 -11.04 4.69
C ALA A 528 -1.07 -11.02 3.39
N TYR A 529 -1.18 -12.02 2.52
CA TYR A 529 -0.53 -11.97 1.21
C TYR A 529 -1.02 -10.79 0.37
N PHE A 530 -2.33 -10.53 0.39
CA PHE A 530 -2.88 -9.38 -0.33
C PHE A 530 -2.46 -8.05 0.31
N ALA A 531 -2.48 -7.95 1.64
CA ALA A 531 -2.00 -6.75 2.35
C ALA A 531 -0.54 -6.47 2.06
N MET A 532 0.32 -7.51 2.04
CA MET A 532 1.74 -7.37 1.74
C MET A 532 2.01 -6.93 0.30
N SER A 533 1.09 -7.13 -0.63
CA SER A 533 1.23 -6.68 -2.02
C SER A 533 1.25 -5.15 -2.17
N TRP A 534 0.81 -4.41 -1.15
CA TRP A 534 0.89 -2.95 -1.10
C TRP A 534 2.24 -2.42 -0.63
N TYR A 535 3.06 -3.26 0.02
CA TYR A 535 4.33 -2.86 0.62
C TYR A 535 5.48 -3.07 -0.37
N TYR A 536 6.34 -2.06 -0.48
CA TYR A 536 7.49 -2.10 -1.38
C TYR A 536 8.45 -3.22 -0.99
N THR A 537 8.78 -4.05 -1.98
CA THR A 537 9.81 -5.10 -1.88
C THR A 537 11.13 -4.68 -2.52
N TRP A 538 11.22 -3.46 -2.99
CA TRP A 538 12.39 -2.88 -3.67
C TRP A 538 12.52 -1.39 -3.34
N ASP A 539 13.65 -0.82 -3.72
CA ASP A 539 13.89 0.61 -3.59
C ASP A 539 13.63 1.27 -4.94
N VAL A 540 12.57 2.06 -5.01
CA VAL A 540 12.32 2.90 -6.18
C VAL A 540 13.42 3.96 -6.30
N PRO A 541 13.84 4.33 -7.52
CA PRO A 541 14.90 5.30 -7.70
C PRO A 541 14.44 6.72 -7.36
N PHE A 542 15.15 7.37 -6.45
CA PHE A 542 14.98 8.79 -6.13
C PHE A 542 16.13 9.59 -6.69
N ALA A 543 15.82 10.72 -7.34
CA ALA A 543 16.82 11.54 -8.00
C ALA A 543 17.73 12.28 -7.00
N LYS A 544 19.02 12.31 -7.30
CA LYS A 544 19.97 13.19 -6.61
C LYS A 544 19.60 14.65 -6.89
N GLY A 545 19.78 15.51 -5.90
CA GLY A 545 19.38 16.91 -5.95
C GLY A 545 17.93 17.17 -5.51
N GLN A 546 17.23 16.12 -5.11
CA GLN A 546 15.93 16.21 -4.43
C GLN A 546 16.02 15.58 -3.05
N MET A 547 15.22 16.05 -2.08
CA MET A 547 15.34 15.70 -0.68
C MET A 547 15.41 14.18 -0.45
N LEU A 548 14.48 13.40 -1.01
CA LEU A 548 14.46 11.94 -0.79
C LEU A 548 15.69 11.23 -1.38
N GLY A 549 16.18 11.70 -2.52
CA GLY A 549 17.39 11.17 -3.14
C GLY A 549 18.65 11.56 -2.36
N ASP A 550 18.71 12.78 -1.84
CA ASP A 550 19.87 13.31 -1.11
C ASP A 550 20.00 12.69 0.29
N VAL A 551 18.88 12.40 0.96
CA VAL A 551 18.91 11.66 2.25
C VAL A 551 19.05 10.15 2.06
N GLY A 552 19.07 9.66 0.82
CA GLY A 552 19.23 8.25 0.51
C GLY A 552 18.04 7.39 0.92
N PHE A 553 16.82 7.94 0.82
CA PHE A 553 15.59 7.24 1.19
C PHE A 553 15.45 5.90 0.47
N ARG A 554 15.03 4.89 1.20
CA ARG A 554 14.78 3.52 0.72
C ARG A 554 13.30 3.19 0.89
N SER A 555 12.59 2.93 -0.21
CA SER A 555 11.15 2.71 -0.18
C SER A 555 10.74 1.33 0.31
N ARG A 556 11.63 0.32 0.30
CA ARG A 556 11.27 -1.02 0.79
C ARG A 556 10.78 -0.98 2.22
N GLY A 557 9.68 -1.67 2.47
CA GLY A 557 8.98 -1.67 3.77
C GLY A 557 7.98 -0.53 3.95
N TRP A 558 8.00 0.50 3.11
CA TRP A 558 6.92 1.49 2.99
C TRP A 558 5.82 0.93 2.11
N SER A 559 4.70 1.64 1.96
CA SER A 559 3.55 1.12 1.23
C SER A 559 2.87 2.17 0.37
N ASN A 560 2.12 1.73 -0.67
CA ASN A 560 1.14 2.58 -1.34
C ASN A 560 -0.17 2.59 -0.53
N VAL A 561 -0.95 3.66 -0.64
CA VAL A 561 -2.22 3.83 0.11
C VAL A 561 -3.36 3.08 -0.56
N SER A 562 -3.66 3.43 -1.82
CA SER A 562 -4.80 2.89 -2.56
C SER A 562 -4.63 3.13 -4.05
N VAL A 563 -5.50 2.56 -4.87
CA VAL A 563 -5.53 2.80 -6.31
C VAL A 563 -5.77 4.28 -6.63
N GLU A 564 -6.70 4.90 -5.89
CA GLU A 564 -7.05 6.32 -6.06
C GLU A 564 -5.96 7.25 -5.54
N ASN A 565 -5.25 6.82 -4.50
CA ASN A 565 -4.26 7.61 -3.78
C ASN A 565 -2.92 6.86 -3.75
N ASN A 566 -2.29 6.78 -4.92
CA ASN A 566 -1.04 6.06 -5.11
C ASN A 566 0.16 6.94 -4.74
N HIS A 567 0.44 7.03 -3.46
CA HIS A 567 1.65 7.62 -2.90
C HIS A 567 2.20 6.73 -1.78
N ILE A 568 3.44 6.94 -1.41
CA ILE A 568 4.13 6.14 -0.41
C ILE A 568 3.77 6.66 0.98
N ASP A 569 3.34 5.78 1.87
CA ASP A 569 2.97 6.10 3.24
C ASP A 569 3.50 5.12 4.29
N VAL A 570 3.24 5.44 5.56
CA VAL A 570 3.75 4.77 6.76
C VAL A 570 2.68 3.98 7.52
N PHE A 571 1.51 3.74 6.94
CA PHE A 571 0.42 3.06 7.62
C PHE A 571 0.73 1.57 7.85
N VAL A 572 0.93 1.19 9.09
CA VAL A 572 1.25 -0.19 9.50
C VAL A 572 0.47 -0.66 10.72
N PHE A 573 0.38 0.14 11.78
CA PHE A 573 -0.22 -0.24 13.07
C PHE A 573 0.23 -1.64 13.52
N GLU A 574 -0.70 -2.54 13.79
CA GLU A 574 -0.44 -3.91 14.28
C GLU A 574 0.02 -4.88 13.19
N LEU A 575 -0.15 -4.55 11.90
CA LEU A 575 0.07 -5.47 10.79
C LEU A 575 1.46 -6.16 10.82
N PRO A 576 2.58 -5.45 11.06
CA PRO A 576 3.89 -6.09 11.07
C PRO A 576 4.00 -7.18 12.14
N HIS A 577 3.42 -6.96 13.32
CA HIS A 577 3.42 -7.96 14.40
C HIS A 577 2.55 -9.17 14.06
N ILE A 578 1.44 -8.95 13.37
CA ILE A 578 0.55 -10.01 12.90
C ILE A 578 1.26 -10.88 11.86
N VAL A 579 1.95 -10.29 10.88
CA VAL A 579 2.67 -11.10 9.88
C VAL A 579 3.88 -11.82 10.49
N LYS A 580 4.56 -11.26 11.48
CA LYS A 580 5.58 -11.97 12.26
C LYS A 580 5.01 -13.16 13.01
N TRP A 581 3.86 -12.99 13.66
CA TRP A 581 3.14 -14.06 14.32
C TRP A 581 2.68 -15.13 13.31
N LEU A 582 2.13 -14.73 12.15
CA LEU A 582 1.78 -15.65 11.07
C LEU A 582 2.98 -16.48 10.62
N SER A 583 4.16 -15.87 10.46
CA SER A 583 5.38 -16.62 10.15
C SER A 583 5.64 -17.75 11.16
N THR A 584 5.43 -17.48 12.45
CA THR A 584 5.63 -18.47 13.52
C THR A 584 4.63 -19.62 13.45
N VAL A 585 3.34 -19.33 13.19
CA VAL A 585 2.28 -20.35 13.23
C VAL A 585 2.08 -21.09 11.91
N THR A 586 2.54 -20.52 10.78
CA THR A 586 2.39 -21.12 9.44
C THR A 586 3.70 -21.65 8.86
N GLY A 587 4.85 -21.18 9.36
CA GLY A 587 6.18 -21.47 8.79
C GLY A 587 6.55 -20.59 7.59
N GLU A 588 5.72 -19.59 7.21
CA GLU A 588 5.99 -18.68 6.09
C GLU A 588 7.08 -17.65 6.43
N LYS A 589 8.32 -17.97 6.08
CA LYS A 589 9.51 -17.17 6.45
C LYS A 589 9.55 -15.79 5.81
N ARG A 590 8.89 -15.59 4.64
CA ARG A 590 8.82 -14.28 3.96
C ARG A 590 8.13 -13.25 4.83
N PHE A 591 7.14 -13.65 5.62
CA PHE A 591 6.46 -12.75 6.55
C PHE A 591 7.39 -12.25 7.67
N ALA A 592 8.23 -13.12 8.24
CA ALA A 592 9.22 -12.67 9.23
C ALA A 592 10.23 -11.70 8.60
N LYS A 593 10.73 -12.02 7.40
CA LYS A 593 11.67 -11.15 6.69
C LYS A 593 11.02 -9.80 6.34
N MET A 594 9.77 -9.79 5.88
CA MET A 594 9.06 -8.55 5.58
C MET A 594 8.78 -7.72 6.84
N TYR A 595 8.49 -8.35 7.99
CA TYR A 595 8.44 -7.66 9.27
C TYR A 595 9.75 -6.92 9.56
N ASP A 596 10.89 -7.59 9.42
CA ASP A 596 12.21 -6.97 9.69
C ASP A 596 12.50 -5.80 8.73
N VAL A 597 12.10 -5.93 7.46
CA VAL A 597 12.21 -4.85 6.46
C VAL A 597 11.34 -3.64 6.85
N ILE A 598 10.07 -3.86 7.17
CA ILE A 598 9.15 -2.78 7.59
C ILE A 598 9.67 -2.11 8.87
N TYR A 599 9.98 -2.91 9.89
CA TYR A 599 10.42 -2.42 11.20
C TYR A 599 11.66 -1.53 11.11
N SER A 600 12.62 -1.91 10.26
CA SER A 600 13.88 -1.17 10.10
C SER A 600 13.76 0.06 9.19
N SER A 601 12.75 0.14 8.32
CA SER A 601 12.69 1.20 7.30
C SER A 601 11.87 2.42 7.72
N LEU A 602 10.87 2.26 8.60
CA LEU A 602 9.89 3.31 8.85
C LEU A 602 10.37 4.47 9.71
N CYS A 603 11.54 4.40 10.33
CA CYS A 603 12.13 5.54 11.07
C CYS A 603 13.00 6.48 10.19
N GLN A 604 13.18 6.18 8.90
CA GLN A 604 14.09 6.94 8.02
C GLN A 604 13.78 8.44 7.95
N LEU A 605 12.52 8.82 8.01
CA LEU A 605 12.06 10.21 7.89
C LEU A 605 11.55 10.76 9.23
N MET A 606 12.07 10.27 10.36
CA MET A 606 11.75 10.82 11.68
C MET A 606 12.33 12.23 11.83
N PRO A 607 11.50 13.26 11.97
CA PRO A 607 11.99 14.62 12.21
C PRO A 607 12.59 14.71 13.62
N THR A 608 13.86 15.13 13.69
CA THR A 608 14.63 15.33 14.94
C THR A 608 15.10 16.78 15.02
N GLY A 609 15.75 17.15 16.14
CA GLY A 609 16.37 18.47 16.27
C GLY A 609 17.47 18.76 15.25
N GLU A 610 18.08 17.72 14.67
CA GLU A 610 19.18 17.84 13.69
C GLU A 610 18.71 17.71 12.24
N HIS A 611 17.65 16.90 12.00
CA HIS A 611 17.09 16.61 10.66
C HIS A 611 15.59 16.80 10.65
N HIS A 612 15.08 17.77 9.94
CA HIS A 612 13.67 18.14 9.95
C HIS A 612 12.91 17.78 8.66
N PHE A 613 13.59 17.50 7.56
CA PHE A 613 12.97 17.23 6.25
C PHE A 613 11.97 18.33 5.82
N ASP A 614 12.29 19.61 6.10
CA ASP A 614 11.41 20.78 5.92
C ASP A 614 10.11 20.79 6.76
N ILE A 615 10.03 19.98 7.79
CA ILE A 615 8.97 20.03 8.81
C ILE A 615 9.44 20.90 9.97
N ALA A 616 8.62 21.87 10.38
CA ALA A 616 9.05 22.91 11.32
C ALA A 616 9.37 22.41 12.73
N LYS A 617 8.89 21.23 13.14
CA LYS A 617 9.06 20.73 14.49
C LYS A 617 9.43 19.24 14.55
N PRO A 618 10.33 18.83 15.47
CA PRO A 618 10.64 17.43 15.72
C PRO A 618 9.41 16.62 16.13
N GLY A 619 9.40 15.33 15.77
CA GLY A 619 8.33 14.40 16.14
C GLY A 619 7.06 14.47 15.30
N TYR A 620 6.90 15.48 14.44
CA TYR A 620 5.80 15.59 13.49
C TYR A 620 6.08 14.70 12.28
N TYR A 621 5.87 13.39 12.45
CA TYR A 621 6.23 12.43 11.43
C TYR A 621 5.43 12.65 10.14
N PRO A 622 6.06 12.69 8.94
CA PRO A 622 5.38 12.97 7.69
C PRO A 622 4.37 11.87 7.33
N GLU A 623 3.21 12.28 6.84
CA GLU A 623 2.14 11.38 6.42
C GLU A 623 2.51 10.61 5.17
N VAL A 624 2.99 11.32 4.18
CA VAL A 624 3.15 10.87 2.81
C VAL A 624 4.42 11.40 2.21
N VAL A 625 5.09 10.56 1.42
CA VAL A 625 6.19 10.97 0.56
C VAL A 625 5.86 10.68 -0.89
N GLN A 626 6.37 11.50 -1.78
CA GLN A 626 6.11 11.40 -3.20
C GLN A 626 7.39 11.06 -3.97
N HIS A 627 7.22 10.38 -5.10
CA HIS A 627 8.30 10.09 -6.02
C HIS A 627 8.86 11.36 -6.65
N THR A 628 10.16 11.40 -6.81
CA THR A 628 10.86 12.58 -7.33
C THR A 628 10.53 12.90 -8.78
N THR A 629 10.07 11.92 -9.55
CA THR A 629 9.95 12.04 -11.00
C THR A 629 8.52 12.08 -11.51
N TRP A 630 7.51 11.73 -10.70
CA TRP A 630 6.13 11.73 -11.17
C TRP A 630 5.18 12.54 -10.30
N ASP A 631 5.48 12.73 -9.04
CA ASP A 631 4.69 13.56 -8.16
C ASP A 631 5.36 14.90 -7.89
N TYR A 632 4.52 15.89 -7.76
CA TYR A 632 4.92 17.19 -7.28
C TYR A 632 4.69 17.26 -5.79
N GLY A 633 5.60 16.75 -5.03
CA GLY A 633 5.68 17.15 -3.66
C GLY A 633 5.83 18.67 -3.57
N ARG A 634 5.59 19.25 -2.43
CA ARG A 634 5.76 20.68 -2.21
C ARG A 634 7.13 21.12 -2.72
N ASN A 635 7.14 21.97 -3.73
CA ASN A 635 8.36 22.54 -4.33
C ASN A 635 9.40 21.48 -4.75
N GLY A 636 8.96 20.29 -5.18
CA GLY A 636 9.86 19.19 -5.54
C GLY A 636 10.59 18.55 -4.37
N LYS A 637 10.12 18.71 -3.14
CA LYS A 637 10.80 18.23 -1.93
C LYS A 637 10.43 16.81 -1.49
N GLY A 638 9.46 16.17 -2.14
CA GLY A 638 9.11 14.78 -1.84
C GLY A 638 7.96 14.60 -0.84
N PHE A 639 7.40 15.68 -0.28
CA PHE A 639 6.18 15.62 0.52
C PHE A 639 4.94 15.90 -0.32
N TYR A 640 3.81 15.29 0.07
CA TYR A 640 2.55 15.37 -0.67
C TYR A 640 2.04 16.81 -0.80
N ASN A 641 1.99 17.50 0.31
CA ASN A 641 1.44 18.86 0.40
C ASN A 641 2.21 19.70 1.41
N ASP A 642 1.82 20.97 1.47
CA ASP A 642 2.11 21.84 2.60
C ASP A 642 1.38 21.37 3.88
N LEU A 643 0.36 20.52 3.72
CA LEU A 643 -0.55 20.06 4.74
C LEU A 643 -0.41 18.54 4.93
N PHE A 644 -0.41 18.08 6.16
CA PHE A 644 -0.35 16.66 6.51
C PHE A 644 -1.10 16.35 7.81
N ALA A 645 -1.32 15.05 8.09
CA ALA A 645 -2.02 14.56 9.27
C ALA A 645 -1.10 13.74 10.18
N PRO A 646 -0.29 14.37 11.04
CA PRO A 646 0.63 13.63 11.92
C PRO A 646 -0.06 12.79 13.00
N GLY A 647 -1.32 12.99 13.27
CA GLY A 647 -2.04 12.25 14.31
C GLY A 647 -2.02 10.74 14.10
N TRP A 648 -2.31 10.27 12.89
CA TRP A 648 -2.31 8.84 12.60
C TRP A 648 -0.90 8.27 12.35
N THR A 649 0.03 9.06 11.81
CA THR A 649 1.39 8.58 11.55
C THR A 649 2.13 8.32 12.86
N VAL A 650 1.97 9.23 13.83
CA VAL A 650 2.51 9.06 15.19
C VAL A 650 1.90 7.82 15.85
N ALA A 651 0.58 7.66 15.81
CA ALA A 651 -0.10 6.49 16.35
C ALA A 651 0.35 5.18 15.68
N SER A 652 0.50 5.17 14.34
CA SER A 652 0.93 4.01 13.56
C SER A 652 2.34 3.55 13.95
N LEU A 653 3.28 4.50 14.05
CA LEU A 653 4.64 4.19 14.50
C LEU A 653 4.69 3.76 15.96
N TRP A 654 3.89 4.38 16.82
CA TRP A 654 3.83 3.98 18.23
C TRP A 654 3.37 2.54 18.39
N GLU A 655 2.35 2.10 17.65
CA GLU A 655 1.90 0.71 17.63
C GLU A 655 2.98 -0.24 17.07
N LEU A 656 3.67 0.14 15.99
CA LEU A 656 4.78 -0.64 15.45
C LEU A 656 5.86 -0.91 16.52
N TYR A 657 6.14 0.08 17.37
CA TYR A 657 7.13 -0.04 18.44
C TYR A 657 6.54 -0.45 19.80
N SER A 658 5.31 -1.01 19.80
CA SER A 658 4.62 -1.55 20.98
C SER A 658 4.13 -3.00 20.74
N PRO A 659 5.03 -3.96 20.43
CA PRO A 659 4.65 -5.30 19.92
C PRO A 659 3.80 -6.14 20.88
N GLU A 660 3.90 -5.91 22.17
CA GLU A 660 3.23 -6.71 23.20
C GLU A 660 1.83 -6.19 23.58
N ARG A 661 1.44 -5.00 23.10
CA ARG A 661 0.22 -4.31 23.55
C ARG A 661 -1.04 -5.16 23.35
N THR A 662 -1.30 -5.58 22.12
CA THR A 662 -2.48 -6.41 21.78
C THR A 662 -2.41 -7.80 22.37
N VAL A 663 -1.25 -8.46 22.31
CA VAL A 663 -1.05 -9.80 22.88
C VAL A 663 -1.35 -9.78 24.39
N ASN A 664 -0.86 -8.77 25.10
CA ASN A 664 -1.13 -8.62 26.55
C ASN A 664 -2.58 -8.27 26.83
N PHE A 665 -3.25 -7.57 25.94
CA PHE A 665 -4.68 -7.32 26.07
C PHE A 665 -5.51 -8.61 25.93
N LEU A 666 -5.18 -9.45 24.95
CA LEU A 666 -5.95 -10.66 24.61
C LEU A 666 -5.65 -11.85 25.51
N LYS A 667 -4.55 -11.85 26.27
CA LYS A 667 -4.29 -12.83 27.34
C LYS A 667 -5.26 -12.66 28.49
#